data_41f69d793e6818df77c2b8f36e7ccfc5
#
_entry.id   41f69d793e6818df77c2b8f36e7ccfc5
#
_cell.length_a   1.000
_cell.length_b   1.000
_cell.length_c   1.000
_cell.angle_alpha   90.00
_cell.angle_beta   90.00
_cell.angle_gamma   90.00
#
_symmetry.space_group_name_H-M   'P 1'
#
loop_
_entity.id
_entity.type
_entity.pdbx_description
1 polymer ?
#
loop_
_entity_poly.entity_id
_entity_poly.type
_entity_poly.pdbx_seq_one_letter_code
_entity_poly.pdbx_strand_id
1 'polypeptide(L)'
;DDYSKRTFGVNLGGTAGYSCPIVFLYNGIFYFARLHTLNKFERILYSPVNLYKERFFMKWTGLNELREKFLEFFESKGCLRLPSFSLVPKDDNSLLLINSGMAPMKKYFTGEVTPPRKRVTTCQKCIRTPDIERVGITARHGTFFEMLGNFSFGDYFKHEATAWAWEFFTKVLEMPPEKLYVSIYEDDDEAFDIWTKEVGVDPSHMVRLGKEDNFWEHGSGPCGPCSEIYFDRGDEKGCGRPDCHVGCECDRFVEVWNLVFTQFENDGKGNYTPLEHPNIDTGMGLERLACVMQGVDNLFLVDTIQNIMKHISQITGVEYGKNEKSDVSLRVITDHIRSTTFMIGDGVLPSNEGKGYVLRRLLRRAARHGRLLGYNEPFLYKVCDTVIKENLTAYPELKEKQEFITKVIKVEEESFAKTIDQGFKMLNGIMDSEDVKVLSGEDAFKLNDTYGFPIDLTKEILEEKGYTVNEEAFQTCMNEQKEKARSARKTTNYMGADVTVYESIDPSVTSTFVGYETQECDSKITVMTTDTELTEALTDGQAGTIFVDETPFYATGGGQHADSGVITCKDGEFIVEDVVKMLGGKIGHIGHVTKGMFKVGDTVTLSVNKVQRADTAKGHSATHLLQKSLRTVLGNHVEQSGSYVDKDRLRFDFSHFQALTAEELAEVEKMVNEKIAEDLTVSTEIMS
;
A
#
# COMPACT_ATOMS: atom_id res chain seq x y z
N ASP A 1 -28.80 -33.21 -34.60
CA ASP A 1 -28.75 -34.62 -34.26
C ASP A 1 -29.28 -34.80 -32.85
N ASP A 2 -30.28 -35.62 -32.78
CA ASP A 2 -31.33 -35.78 -31.80
C ASP A 2 -30.83 -36.45 -30.49
N TYR A 3 -30.63 -35.66 -29.42
CA TYR A 3 -30.35 -36.14 -28.06
C TYR A 3 -31.38 -35.66 -27.01
N SER A 4 -32.60 -35.36 -27.44
CA SER A 4 -33.58 -34.69 -26.59
C SER A 4 -34.56 -35.59 -25.80
N LYS A 5 -34.37 -36.92 -25.74
CA LYS A 5 -35.24 -37.81 -24.93
C LYS A 5 -34.50 -39.06 -24.46
N ARG A 6 -33.91 -39.02 -23.27
CA ARG A 6 -33.59 -40.25 -22.53
C ARG A 6 -34.21 -40.22 -21.15
N THR A 7 -35.20 -41.07 -20.97
CA THR A 7 -35.82 -41.42 -19.69
C THR A 7 -34.97 -42.51 -19.04
N PHE A 8 -34.38 -42.24 -17.86
CA PHE A 8 -33.80 -43.30 -17.03
C PHE A 8 -34.79 -43.65 -15.92
N GLY A 9 -35.38 -44.83 -15.99
CA GLY A 9 -36.16 -45.42 -14.90
C GLY A 9 -35.23 -46.23 -13.99
N VAL A 10 -35.12 -45.87 -12.72
CA VAL A 10 -34.48 -46.70 -11.71
C VAL A 10 -35.59 -47.48 -10.99
N ASN A 11 -35.59 -48.80 -11.17
CA ASN A 11 -36.54 -49.71 -10.51
C ASN A 11 -35.91 -50.14 -9.16
N LEU A 12 -36.42 -49.61 -8.06
CA LEU A 12 -36.10 -50.06 -6.71
C LEU A 12 -37.23 -50.99 -6.25
N GLY A 13 -37.01 -52.28 -6.38
CA GLY A 13 -37.89 -53.30 -5.82
C GLY A 13 -37.86 -53.27 -4.28
N GLY A 14 -39.03 -53.13 -3.68
CA GLY A 14 -39.18 -53.19 -2.23
C GLY A 14 -40.62 -52.82 -1.79
N THR A 15 -41.30 -53.78 -1.21
CA THR A 15 -42.68 -53.74 -0.72
C THR A 15 -42.96 -52.65 0.31
N ALA A 16 -44.11 -52.03 0.19
CA ALA A 16 -44.92 -51.27 1.13
C ALA A 16 -44.94 -49.72 0.96
N GLY A 17 -46.02 -49.24 0.35
CA GLY A 17 -46.79 -48.09 0.87
C GLY A 17 -46.21 -46.68 0.81
N TYR A 18 -45.16 -46.37 0.07
CA TYR A 18 -44.67 -44.99 -0.09
C TYR A 18 -44.70 -44.55 -1.55
N SER A 19 -45.37 -43.42 -1.83
CA SER A 19 -45.35 -42.78 -3.14
C SER A 19 -43.97 -42.25 -3.45
N CYS A 20 -43.27 -42.83 -4.43
CA CYS A 20 -42.00 -42.35 -4.92
C CYS A 20 -42.17 -41.13 -5.82
N PRO A 21 -41.43 -40.04 -5.66
CA PRO A 21 -41.45 -38.93 -6.60
C PRO A 21 -40.81 -39.33 -7.94
N ILE A 22 -41.48 -39.04 -9.06
CA ILE A 22 -40.86 -39.19 -10.38
C ILE A 22 -40.08 -37.94 -10.70
N VAL A 23 -38.80 -38.12 -11.00
CA VAL A 23 -37.89 -37.02 -11.36
C VAL A 23 -37.81 -36.96 -12.89
N PHE A 24 -38.11 -35.81 -13.45
CA PHE A 24 -37.90 -35.51 -14.87
C PHE A 24 -36.75 -34.54 -15.02
N LEU A 25 -35.81 -34.83 -15.91
CA LEU A 25 -34.77 -33.90 -16.34
C LEU A 25 -35.18 -33.29 -17.69
N TYR A 26 -35.38 -31.98 -17.69
CA TYR A 26 -35.64 -31.25 -18.93
C TYR A 26 -34.78 -29.99 -18.94
N ASN A 27 -33.98 -29.81 -19.97
CA ASN A 27 -33.01 -28.71 -20.11
C ASN A 27 -32.07 -28.52 -18.89
N GLY A 28 -31.58 -29.61 -18.28
CA GLY A 28 -30.63 -29.55 -17.17
C GLY A 28 -31.24 -29.25 -15.79
N ILE A 29 -32.56 -29.18 -15.66
CA ILE A 29 -33.29 -28.88 -14.42
C ILE A 29 -34.03 -30.11 -13.92
N PHE A 30 -33.91 -30.42 -12.61
CA PHE A 30 -34.64 -31.49 -11.96
C PHE A 30 -36.00 -31.01 -11.49
N TYR A 31 -37.10 -31.70 -11.96
CA TYR A 31 -38.44 -31.46 -11.51
C TYR A 31 -38.89 -32.58 -10.60
N PHE A 32 -39.45 -32.26 -9.44
CA PHE A 32 -40.04 -33.21 -8.50
C PHE A 32 -41.55 -33.08 -8.58
N ALA A 33 -42.24 -34.13 -8.99
CA ALA A 33 -43.68 -34.20 -8.96
C ALA A 33 -44.16 -35.32 -8.00
N ARG A 34 -45.02 -34.98 -7.06
CA ARG A 34 -45.66 -35.93 -6.14
C ARG A 34 -47.05 -36.25 -6.71
N LEU A 35 -47.21 -37.45 -7.23
CA LEU A 35 -48.52 -37.93 -7.73
C LEU A 35 -49.38 -38.44 -6.58
N HIS A 36 -50.39 -37.65 -6.18
CA HIS A 36 -51.52 -38.13 -5.41
C HIS A 36 -52.74 -38.17 -6.33
N THR A 37 -53.12 -39.36 -6.82
CA THR A 37 -54.36 -39.72 -7.58
C THR A 37 -54.52 -39.16 -8.99
N LEU A 38 -54.81 -40.07 -9.94
CA LEU A 38 -54.90 -39.91 -11.40
C LEU A 38 -56.08 -39.06 -11.95
N ASN A 39 -56.90 -38.40 -11.15
CA ASN A 39 -58.10 -37.71 -11.58
C ASN A 39 -58.11 -36.19 -11.58
N LYS A 40 -56.94 -35.54 -11.60
CA LYS A 40 -56.82 -34.06 -11.66
C LYS A 40 -55.84 -33.51 -12.71
N PHE A 41 -55.48 -34.31 -13.70
CA PHE A 41 -54.51 -33.88 -14.72
C PHE A 41 -55.08 -32.87 -15.75
N GLU A 42 -56.39 -32.80 -15.96
CA GLU A 42 -56.95 -31.87 -16.95
C GLU A 42 -57.26 -30.47 -16.44
N ARG A 43 -57.13 -30.19 -15.15
CA ARG A 43 -57.43 -28.85 -14.58
C ARG A 43 -56.18 -27.98 -14.22
N ILE A 44 -54.99 -28.49 -14.40
CA ILE A 44 -53.76 -27.74 -14.09
C ILE A 44 -53.20 -26.97 -15.30
N LEU A 45 -53.75 -27.28 -16.53
CA LEU A 45 -53.29 -26.66 -17.78
C LEU A 45 -53.97 -25.33 -18.15
N TYR A 46 -54.95 -24.84 -17.36
CA TYR A 46 -55.64 -23.58 -17.64
C TYR A 46 -55.86 -22.76 -16.35
N SER A 47 -54.78 -22.37 -15.75
CA SER A 47 -54.74 -21.17 -14.89
C SER A 47 -53.73 -20.23 -15.49
N PRO A 48 -54.09 -19.02 -15.92
CA PRO A 48 -53.13 -18.04 -16.32
C PRO A 48 -52.48 -17.49 -15.04
N VAL A 49 -51.47 -18.17 -14.53
CA VAL A 49 -50.56 -17.56 -13.57
C VAL A 49 -49.55 -16.79 -14.39
N ASN A 50 -49.93 -15.57 -14.73
CA ASN A 50 -48.98 -14.48 -14.95
C ASN A 50 -48.20 -14.25 -13.67
N LEU A 51 -47.09 -14.95 -13.50
CA LEU A 51 -46.04 -14.69 -12.49
C LEU A 51 -44.75 -15.43 -12.88
N TYR A 52 -44.36 -15.33 -14.14
CA TYR A 52 -42.96 -15.33 -14.49
C TYR A 52 -42.56 -13.85 -14.66
N LYS A 53 -42.23 -13.16 -13.55
CA LYS A 53 -41.20 -12.16 -13.64
C LYS A 53 -39.98 -12.91 -14.17
N GLU A 54 -39.65 -12.65 -15.43
CA GLU A 54 -38.35 -13.07 -15.98
C GLU A 54 -37.28 -12.57 -15.01
N ARG A 55 -36.78 -13.48 -14.18
CA ARG A 55 -35.51 -13.23 -13.52
C ARG A 55 -34.48 -13.22 -14.65
N PHE A 56 -34.12 -12.06 -15.13
CA PHE A 56 -32.92 -11.88 -15.95
C PHE A 56 -31.74 -12.38 -15.11
N PHE A 57 -31.33 -13.61 -15.38
CA PHE A 57 -30.09 -14.13 -14.80
C PHE A 57 -28.95 -13.53 -15.61
N MET A 58 -28.26 -12.55 -15.04
CA MET A 58 -26.97 -12.15 -15.58
C MET A 58 -26.09 -13.38 -15.71
N LYS A 59 -25.28 -13.42 -16.76
CA LYS A 59 -24.33 -14.51 -16.96
C LYS A 59 -23.30 -14.47 -15.82
N TRP A 60 -23.31 -15.51 -14.99
CA TRP A 60 -22.32 -15.66 -13.94
C TRP A 60 -20.91 -15.60 -14.52
N THR A 61 -20.04 -14.76 -13.99
CA THR A 61 -18.67 -14.55 -14.48
C THR A 61 -17.71 -14.52 -13.28
N GLY A 62 -16.64 -15.30 -13.34
CA GLY A 62 -15.63 -15.39 -12.31
C GLY A 62 -14.79 -14.12 -12.23
N LEU A 63 -14.25 -13.81 -11.03
CA LEU A 63 -13.44 -12.59 -10.77
C LEU A 63 -12.27 -12.47 -11.75
N ASN A 64 -11.52 -13.55 -11.98
CA ASN A 64 -10.38 -13.53 -12.89
C ASN A 64 -10.81 -13.32 -14.35
N GLU A 65 -11.96 -13.86 -14.77
CA GLU A 65 -12.51 -13.62 -16.10
C GLU A 65 -12.98 -12.18 -16.28
N LEU A 66 -13.58 -11.56 -15.25
CA LEU A 66 -13.98 -10.15 -15.28
C LEU A 66 -12.77 -9.23 -15.48
N ARG A 67 -11.67 -9.51 -14.76
CA ARG A 67 -10.41 -8.75 -14.92
C ARG A 67 -9.93 -8.78 -16.37
N GLU A 68 -9.84 -9.98 -16.97
CA GLU A 68 -9.36 -10.12 -18.34
C GLU A 68 -10.30 -9.46 -19.35
N LYS A 69 -11.63 -9.66 -19.24
CA LYS A 69 -12.61 -9.01 -20.10
C LYS A 69 -12.48 -7.49 -20.12
N PHE A 70 -12.22 -6.86 -18.95
CA PHE A 70 -12.01 -5.43 -18.86
C PHE A 70 -10.73 -4.99 -19.58
N LEU A 71 -9.62 -5.66 -19.29
CA LEU A 71 -8.34 -5.31 -19.87
C LEU A 71 -8.32 -5.52 -21.39
N GLU A 72 -8.82 -6.65 -21.89
CA GLU A 72 -8.96 -6.94 -23.32
C GLU A 72 -9.90 -5.95 -24.03
N PHE A 73 -10.99 -5.56 -23.39
CA PHE A 73 -11.90 -4.56 -23.96
C PHE A 73 -11.19 -3.23 -24.17
N PHE A 74 -10.45 -2.72 -23.18
CA PHE A 74 -9.73 -1.46 -23.34
C PHE A 74 -8.50 -1.57 -24.25
N GLU A 75 -7.84 -2.71 -24.34
CA GLU A 75 -6.84 -2.98 -25.38
C GLU A 75 -7.47 -2.85 -26.78
N SER A 76 -8.70 -3.35 -26.98
CA SER A 76 -9.44 -3.19 -28.25
C SER A 76 -9.77 -1.72 -28.59
N LYS A 77 -9.84 -0.84 -27.58
CA LYS A 77 -9.99 0.61 -27.73
C LYS A 77 -8.64 1.34 -27.92
N GLY A 78 -7.53 0.59 -28.02
CA GLY A 78 -6.18 1.10 -28.26
C GLY A 78 -5.43 1.53 -26.99
N CYS A 79 -5.95 1.22 -25.80
CA CYS A 79 -5.24 1.45 -24.55
C CYS A 79 -4.03 0.50 -24.43
N LEU A 80 -2.93 1.00 -23.88
CA LEU A 80 -1.80 0.15 -23.48
C LEU A 80 -2.11 -0.50 -22.14
N ARG A 81 -2.13 -1.83 -22.09
CA ARG A 81 -2.24 -2.57 -20.84
C ARG A 81 -0.96 -2.43 -20.05
N LEU A 82 -1.05 -1.86 -18.85
CA LEU A 82 0.04 -1.78 -17.90
C LEU A 82 -0.12 -2.85 -16.82
N PRO A 83 0.98 -3.45 -16.34
CA PRO A 83 0.92 -4.31 -15.15
C PRO A 83 0.51 -3.50 -13.93
N SER A 84 -0.02 -4.17 -12.91
CA SER A 84 -0.26 -3.53 -11.61
C SER A 84 1.05 -3.00 -11.03
N PHE A 85 1.04 -1.76 -10.58
CA PHE A 85 2.16 -1.20 -9.84
C PHE A 85 2.27 -1.82 -8.44
N SER A 86 3.43 -1.68 -7.81
CA SER A 86 3.64 -2.08 -6.42
C SER A 86 2.69 -1.30 -5.50
N LEU A 87 2.23 -1.94 -4.41
CA LEU A 87 1.51 -1.30 -3.32
C LEU A 87 2.35 -0.24 -2.59
N VAL A 88 3.69 -0.33 -2.71
CA VAL A 88 4.63 0.64 -2.14
C VAL A 88 4.82 1.77 -3.14
N PRO A 89 4.37 3.01 -2.84
CA PRO A 89 4.55 4.14 -3.72
C PRO A 89 6.04 4.40 -3.96
N LYS A 90 6.39 4.76 -5.20
CA LYS A 90 7.73 5.22 -5.58
C LYS A 90 7.70 6.74 -5.71
N ASP A 91 8.63 7.42 -5.06
CA ASP A 91 8.81 8.89 -5.15
C ASP A 91 7.57 9.72 -4.78
N ASP A 92 6.68 9.17 -3.94
CA ASP A 92 5.53 9.89 -3.38
C ASP A 92 5.44 9.62 -1.87
N ASN A 93 5.85 10.62 -1.09
CA ASN A 93 5.82 10.56 0.37
C ASN A 93 4.44 10.95 0.96
N SER A 94 3.49 11.35 0.12
CA SER A 94 2.13 11.71 0.56
C SER A 94 1.27 10.47 0.83
N LEU A 95 1.61 9.34 0.24
CA LEU A 95 0.90 8.07 0.37
C LEU A 95 1.75 7.03 1.10
N LEU A 96 1.15 6.37 2.07
CA LEU A 96 1.79 5.25 2.77
C LEU A 96 1.76 3.97 1.92
N LEU A 97 0.63 3.70 1.29
CA LEU A 97 0.36 2.58 0.38
C LEU A 97 -0.53 3.07 -0.78
N ILE A 98 -0.41 2.45 -1.94
CA ILE A 98 -1.26 2.76 -3.09
C ILE A 98 -2.71 2.39 -2.78
N ASN A 99 -3.61 3.34 -2.94
CA ASN A 99 -5.03 3.26 -2.56
C ASN A 99 -6.00 3.52 -3.72
N SER A 100 -5.49 3.80 -4.93
CA SER A 100 -6.30 4.04 -6.13
C SER A 100 -5.52 3.68 -7.41
N GLY A 101 -6.23 3.54 -8.53
CA GLY A 101 -5.65 3.25 -9.83
C GLY A 101 -4.75 4.37 -10.36
N MET A 102 -5.14 5.62 -10.10
CA MET A 102 -4.42 6.81 -10.56
C MET A 102 -3.13 7.11 -9.77
N ALA A 103 -3.09 6.75 -8.49
CA ALA A 103 -2.00 7.14 -7.58
C ALA A 103 -0.59 6.87 -8.13
N PRO A 104 -0.26 5.69 -8.70
CA PRO A 104 1.07 5.44 -9.25
C PRO A 104 1.35 6.19 -10.56
N MET A 105 0.33 6.77 -11.18
CA MET A 105 0.41 7.48 -12.47
C MET A 105 0.25 9.00 -12.34
N LYS A 106 0.22 9.55 -11.12
CA LYS A 106 0.00 10.98 -10.84
C LYS A 106 0.88 11.89 -11.70
N LYS A 107 2.16 11.53 -11.88
CA LYS A 107 3.12 12.30 -12.69
C LYS A 107 2.75 12.39 -14.20
N TYR A 108 1.93 11.46 -14.71
CA TYR A 108 1.41 11.53 -16.09
C TYR A 108 0.26 12.53 -16.19
N PHE A 109 -0.59 12.64 -15.16
CA PHE A 109 -1.67 13.61 -15.10
C PHE A 109 -1.18 15.05 -14.95
N THR A 110 -0.09 15.26 -14.20
CA THR A 110 0.54 16.58 -14.02
C THR A 110 1.47 16.97 -15.19
N GLY A 111 1.75 16.05 -16.11
CA GLY A 111 2.68 16.29 -17.21
C GLY A 111 4.17 16.30 -16.82
N GLU A 112 4.51 15.99 -15.57
CA GLU A 112 5.90 15.89 -15.11
C GLU A 112 6.68 14.80 -15.85
N VAL A 113 6.01 13.72 -16.21
CA VAL A 113 6.58 12.59 -16.96
C VAL A 113 5.69 12.26 -18.14
N THR A 114 6.30 12.02 -19.28
CA THR A 114 5.57 11.57 -20.49
C THR A 114 5.09 10.14 -20.28
N PRO A 115 3.78 9.86 -20.43
CA PRO A 115 3.27 8.50 -20.31
C PRO A 115 3.77 7.62 -21.48
N PRO A 116 3.88 6.30 -21.28
CA PRO A 116 4.30 5.37 -22.34
C PRO A 116 3.32 5.35 -23.54
N ARG A 117 2.07 5.69 -23.28
CA ARG A 117 1.01 5.95 -24.28
C ARG A 117 -0.02 6.89 -23.66
N LYS A 118 -0.68 7.74 -24.47
CA LYS A 118 -1.68 8.71 -23.98
C LYS A 118 -2.95 8.06 -23.44
N ARG A 119 -3.21 6.78 -23.76
CA ARG A 119 -4.31 5.97 -23.21
C ARG A 119 -3.78 4.66 -22.67
N VAL A 120 -4.11 4.35 -21.44
CA VAL A 120 -3.67 3.12 -20.77
C VAL A 120 -4.81 2.46 -20.02
N THR A 121 -4.68 1.16 -19.73
CA THR A 121 -5.58 0.42 -18.86
C THR A 121 -4.78 -0.44 -17.90
N THR A 122 -5.29 -0.63 -16.69
CA THR A 122 -4.65 -1.47 -15.68
C THR A 122 -5.67 -2.03 -14.69
N CYS A 123 -5.30 -3.12 -14.04
CA CYS A 123 -5.94 -3.61 -12.83
C CYS A 123 -4.98 -3.39 -11.67
N GLN A 124 -5.19 -2.33 -10.89
CA GLN A 124 -4.27 -1.89 -9.85
C GLN A 124 -4.61 -2.50 -8.50
N LYS A 125 -3.61 -3.12 -7.86
CA LYS A 125 -3.66 -3.51 -6.44
C LYS A 125 -3.78 -2.28 -5.56
N CYS A 126 -4.73 -2.29 -4.62
CA CYS A 126 -4.97 -1.18 -3.71
C CYS A 126 -5.11 -1.67 -2.27
N ILE A 127 -4.63 -0.85 -1.32
CA ILE A 127 -4.84 -1.03 0.12
C ILE A 127 -5.50 0.22 0.69
N ARG A 128 -6.65 0.04 1.37
CA ARG A 128 -7.32 1.07 2.16
C ARG A 128 -7.57 0.56 3.58
N THR A 129 -7.11 1.32 4.56
CA THR A 129 -7.19 0.93 5.98
C THR A 129 -8.03 1.86 6.87
N PRO A 130 -8.58 3.00 6.42
CA PRO A 130 -9.41 3.84 7.28
C PRO A 130 -10.62 3.11 7.89
N ASP A 131 -11.20 2.17 7.14
CA ASP A 131 -12.39 1.41 7.55
C ASP A 131 -12.09 -0.01 8.04
N ILE A 132 -10.88 -0.26 8.55
CA ILE A 132 -10.45 -1.61 8.98
C ILE A 132 -11.39 -2.22 10.01
N GLU A 133 -11.98 -1.42 10.90
CA GLU A 133 -12.92 -1.84 11.93
C GLU A 133 -14.25 -2.33 11.32
N ARG A 134 -14.61 -1.82 10.14
CA ARG A 134 -15.83 -2.21 9.41
C ARG A 134 -15.66 -3.51 8.62
N VAL A 135 -14.41 -3.97 8.42
CA VAL A 135 -14.12 -5.23 7.72
C VAL A 135 -14.69 -6.41 8.47
N GLY A 136 -15.44 -7.24 7.77
CA GLY A 136 -16.15 -8.38 8.34
C GLY A 136 -17.55 -8.07 8.88
N ILE A 137 -17.86 -6.81 9.19
CA ILE A 137 -19.17 -6.36 9.69
C ILE A 137 -20.08 -5.98 8.53
N THR A 138 -19.58 -5.21 7.57
CA THR A 138 -20.34 -4.77 6.40
C THR A 138 -20.10 -5.67 5.18
N ALA A 139 -20.99 -5.60 4.22
CA ALA A 139 -20.94 -6.41 3.01
C ALA A 139 -19.85 -5.98 2.00
N ARG A 140 -19.39 -4.72 2.08
CA ARG A 140 -18.63 -4.03 1.02
C ARG A 140 -17.25 -3.52 1.44
N HIS A 141 -16.87 -3.61 2.73
CA HIS A 141 -15.56 -3.14 3.18
C HIS A 141 -14.54 -4.27 3.20
N GLY A 142 -13.41 -4.00 2.55
CA GLY A 142 -12.22 -4.83 2.55
C GLY A 142 -10.97 -3.95 2.55
N THR A 143 -9.85 -4.42 3.07
CA THR A 143 -8.60 -3.65 3.11
C THR A 143 -7.82 -3.76 1.81
N PHE A 144 -7.83 -4.92 1.16
CA PHE A 144 -7.26 -5.13 -0.17
C PHE A 144 -8.37 -5.25 -1.20
N PHE A 145 -8.22 -4.57 -2.32
CA PHE A 145 -9.08 -4.71 -3.49
C PHE A 145 -8.30 -4.41 -4.77
N GLU A 146 -8.85 -4.84 -5.89
CA GLU A 146 -8.32 -4.55 -7.21
C GLU A 146 -9.18 -3.48 -7.87
N MET A 147 -8.53 -2.42 -8.38
CA MET A 147 -9.18 -1.33 -9.09
C MET A 147 -8.90 -1.45 -10.58
N LEU A 148 -9.93 -1.75 -11.36
CA LEU A 148 -9.92 -1.68 -12.80
C LEU A 148 -9.99 -0.21 -13.23
N GLY A 149 -9.11 0.21 -14.13
CA GLY A 149 -9.07 1.59 -14.59
C GLY A 149 -8.66 1.72 -16.04
N ASN A 150 -9.26 2.69 -16.71
CA ASN A 150 -8.82 3.18 -18.01
C ASN A 150 -8.56 4.69 -17.90
N PHE A 151 -7.46 5.13 -18.47
CA PHE A 151 -6.91 6.46 -18.26
C PHE A 151 -6.60 7.11 -19.61
N SER A 152 -6.85 8.43 -19.69
CA SER A 152 -6.50 9.26 -20.84
C SER A 152 -5.67 10.44 -20.37
N PHE A 153 -4.53 10.65 -21.00
CA PHE A 153 -3.64 11.79 -20.75
C PHE A 153 -3.72 12.74 -21.95
N GLY A 154 -4.79 13.57 -21.98
CA GLY A 154 -5.07 14.48 -23.07
C GLY A 154 -5.28 13.81 -24.42
N ASP A 155 -6.00 12.67 -24.47
CA ASP A 155 -6.33 11.94 -25.69
C ASP A 155 -7.85 11.86 -25.89
N TYR A 156 -8.56 10.89 -25.28
CA TYR A 156 -10.03 10.84 -25.29
C TYR A 156 -10.60 11.48 -24.02
N PHE A 157 -11.90 11.86 -24.07
CA PHE A 157 -12.55 12.51 -22.94
C PHE A 157 -13.96 11.97 -22.69
N LYS A 158 -14.92 12.81 -22.29
CA LYS A 158 -16.26 12.43 -21.82
C LYS A 158 -17.01 11.53 -22.82
N HIS A 159 -17.04 11.91 -24.11
CA HIS A 159 -17.80 11.19 -25.14
C HIS A 159 -17.39 9.72 -25.28
N GLU A 160 -16.10 9.45 -25.39
CA GLU A 160 -15.59 8.09 -25.53
C GLU A 160 -15.66 7.35 -24.20
N ALA A 161 -15.29 7.99 -23.08
CA ALA A 161 -15.28 7.36 -21.77
C ALA A 161 -16.67 6.83 -21.37
N THR A 162 -17.72 7.64 -21.54
CA THR A 162 -19.10 7.27 -21.23
C THR A 162 -19.63 6.20 -22.16
N ALA A 163 -19.38 6.36 -23.47
CA ALA A 163 -19.81 5.38 -24.48
C ALA A 163 -19.15 4.00 -24.25
N TRP A 164 -17.85 3.96 -23.94
CA TRP A 164 -17.12 2.71 -23.68
C TRP A 164 -17.55 2.07 -22.35
N ALA A 165 -17.82 2.86 -21.31
CA ALA A 165 -18.33 2.33 -20.06
C ALA A 165 -19.69 1.66 -20.24
N TRP A 166 -20.60 2.30 -20.96
CA TRP A 166 -21.91 1.74 -21.26
C TRP A 166 -21.83 0.50 -22.17
N GLU A 167 -20.95 0.54 -23.18
CA GLU A 167 -20.70 -0.60 -24.06
C GLU A 167 -20.15 -1.80 -23.29
N PHE A 168 -19.21 -1.58 -22.36
CA PHE A 168 -18.66 -2.63 -21.54
C PHE A 168 -19.74 -3.32 -20.71
N PHE A 169 -20.56 -2.56 -20.01
CA PHE A 169 -21.62 -3.16 -19.19
C PHE A 169 -22.71 -3.84 -20.02
N THR A 170 -23.20 -3.18 -21.08
CA THR A 170 -24.39 -3.67 -21.78
C THR A 170 -24.07 -4.68 -22.88
N LYS A 171 -22.87 -4.64 -23.51
CA LYS A 171 -22.52 -5.54 -24.61
C LYS A 171 -21.49 -6.60 -24.21
N VAL A 172 -20.51 -6.28 -23.37
CA VAL A 172 -19.46 -7.24 -22.97
C VAL A 172 -19.91 -8.07 -21.78
N LEU A 173 -20.50 -7.43 -20.76
CA LEU A 173 -21.02 -8.11 -19.57
C LEU A 173 -22.50 -8.49 -19.68
N GLU A 174 -23.18 -8.01 -20.73
CA GLU A 174 -24.62 -8.30 -20.99
C GLU A 174 -25.51 -7.94 -19.79
N MET A 175 -25.14 -6.85 -19.07
CA MET A 175 -25.95 -6.33 -17.97
C MET A 175 -27.24 -5.70 -18.50
N PRO A 176 -28.40 -5.92 -17.84
CA PRO A 176 -29.66 -5.31 -18.25
C PRO A 176 -29.62 -3.78 -18.06
N PRO A 177 -29.79 -2.98 -19.13
CA PRO A 177 -29.71 -1.50 -19.04
C PRO A 177 -30.71 -0.90 -18.05
N GLU A 178 -31.87 -1.54 -17.87
CA GLU A 178 -32.91 -1.13 -16.92
C GLU A 178 -32.53 -1.30 -15.45
N LYS A 179 -31.38 -1.93 -15.16
CA LYS A 179 -30.78 -2.06 -13.84
C LYS A 179 -29.65 -1.08 -13.60
N LEU A 180 -29.24 -0.34 -14.63
CA LEU A 180 -28.12 0.59 -14.56
C LEU A 180 -28.66 2.03 -14.37
N TYR A 181 -28.11 2.72 -13.39
CA TYR A 181 -28.37 4.12 -13.06
C TYR A 181 -27.07 4.90 -13.15
N VAL A 182 -27.15 6.18 -13.50
CA VAL A 182 -25.97 7.04 -13.61
C VAL A 182 -26.16 8.28 -12.76
N SER A 183 -25.22 8.56 -11.85
CA SER A 183 -25.15 9.87 -11.21
C SER A 183 -24.15 10.77 -11.95
N ILE A 184 -24.40 12.07 -11.89
CA ILE A 184 -23.55 13.10 -12.43
C ILE A 184 -23.43 14.25 -11.45
N TYR A 185 -22.36 15.05 -11.55
CA TYR A 185 -22.29 16.31 -10.82
C TYR A 185 -23.43 17.25 -11.23
N GLU A 186 -24.05 17.90 -10.25
CA GLU A 186 -25.28 18.66 -10.46
C GLU A 186 -25.18 19.76 -11.52
N ASP A 187 -24.01 20.38 -11.70
CA ASP A 187 -23.73 21.42 -12.68
C ASP A 187 -23.12 20.91 -14.00
N ASP A 188 -22.94 19.59 -14.20
CA ASP A 188 -22.37 19.02 -15.43
C ASP A 188 -23.47 18.67 -16.44
N ASP A 189 -24.05 19.72 -17.06
CA ASP A 189 -25.05 19.56 -18.12
C ASP A 189 -24.52 18.88 -19.37
N GLU A 190 -23.22 19.03 -19.68
CA GLU A 190 -22.57 18.35 -20.77
C GLU A 190 -22.60 16.82 -20.58
N ALA A 191 -22.24 16.34 -19.39
CA ALA A 191 -22.32 14.92 -19.07
C ALA A 191 -23.75 14.40 -19.16
N PHE A 192 -24.75 15.17 -18.67
CA PHE A 192 -26.15 14.78 -18.80
C PHE A 192 -26.56 14.59 -20.29
N ASP A 193 -26.19 15.54 -21.12
CA ASP A 193 -26.50 15.48 -22.55
C ASP A 193 -25.81 14.33 -23.25
N ILE A 194 -24.55 14.06 -22.95
CA ILE A 194 -23.81 12.92 -23.50
C ILE A 194 -24.49 11.60 -23.10
N TRP A 195 -24.74 11.42 -21.81
CA TRP A 195 -25.38 10.18 -21.32
C TRP A 195 -26.77 9.93 -21.94
N THR A 196 -27.61 10.97 -22.02
CA THR A 196 -28.99 10.81 -22.48
C THR A 196 -29.15 10.85 -24.00
N LYS A 197 -28.42 11.72 -24.71
CA LYS A 197 -28.62 11.95 -26.15
C LYS A 197 -27.68 11.11 -27.02
N GLU A 198 -26.46 10.83 -26.58
CA GLU A 198 -25.47 10.08 -27.36
C GLU A 198 -25.38 8.62 -26.93
N VAL A 199 -25.27 8.35 -25.63
CA VAL A 199 -25.20 6.99 -25.07
C VAL A 199 -26.57 6.34 -25.02
N GLY A 200 -27.64 7.13 -24.82
CA GLY A 200 -29.03 6.67 -24.83
C GLY A 200 -29.52 6.12 -23.50
N VAL A 201 -28.97 6.57 -22.38
CA VAL A 201 -29.48 6.25 -21.05
C VAL A 201 -30.82 6.96 -20.85
N ASP A 202 -31.80 6.22 -20.31
CA ASP A 202 -33.12 6.80 -19.98
C ASP A 202 -32.94 7.94 -18.96
N PRO A 203 -33.46 9.15 -19.22
CA PRO A 203 -33.38 10.26 -18.28
C PRO A 203 -33.94 9.95 -16.87
N SER A 204 -34.84 8.99 -16.73
CA SER A 204 -35.35 8.53 -15.43
C SER A 204 -34.33 7.73 -14.62
N HIS A 205 -33.26 7.26 -15.25
CA HIS A 205 -32.12 6.58 -14.61
C HIS A 205 -30.95 7.50 -14.32
N MET A 206 -31.11 8.81 -14.60
CA MET A 206 -30.11 9.82 -14.34
C MET A 206 -30.38 10.53 -13.01
N VAL A 207 -29.33 10.71 -12.18
CA VAL A 207 -29.44 11.39 -10.90
C VAL A 207 -28.36 12.48 -10.83
N ARG A 208 -28.73 13.67 -10.35
CA ARG A 208 -27.79 14.78 -10.09
C ARG A 208 -27.45 14.82 -8.61
N LEU A 209 -26.20 14.73 -8.29
CA LEU A 209 -25.69 14.77 -6.91
C LEU A 209 -24.71 15.93 -6.73
N GLY A 210 -24.53 16.36 -5.49
CA GLY A 210 -23.66 17.48 -5.15
C GLY A 210 -22.17 17.18 -5.27
N LYS A 211 -21.38 18.18 -4.88
CA LYS A 211 -19.93 18.10 -4.94
C LYS A 211 -19.35 16.99 -4.06
N GLU A 212 -20.01 16.65 -2.97
CA GLU A 212 -19.55 15.60 -2.04
C GLU A 212 -19.54 14.21 -2.68
N ASP A 213 -20.45 13.96 -3.63
CA ASP A 213 -20.61 12.66 -4.29
C ASP A 213 -20.00 12.63 -5.68
N ASN A 214 -20.24 13.65 -6.52
CA ASN A 214 -19.89 13.63 -7.94
C ASN A 214 -18.84 14.66 -8.37
N PHE A 215 -17.93 15.05 -7.47
CA PHE A 215 -16.77 15.87 -7.82
C PHE A 215 -15.51 15.33 -7.11
N TRP A 216 -14.54 14.87 -7.87
CA TRP A 216 -13.32 14.30 -7.32
C TRP A 216 -12.23 15.36 -7.18
N GLU A 217 -11.69 15.54 -5.97
CA GLU A 217 -10.53 16.38 -5.67
C GLU A 217 -9.72 15.79 -4.50
N HIS A 218 -8.43 16.00 -4.50
CA HIS A 218 -7.55 15.57 -3.41
C HIS A 218 -6.47 16.63 -3.14
N GLY A 219 -6.77 17.54 -2.23
CA GLY A 219 -5.88 18.66 -1.90
C GLY A 219 -5.66 19.59 -3.09
N SER A 220 -4.40 19.84 -3.47
CA SER A 220 -4.03 20.56 -4.69
C SER A 220 -3.74 19.60 -5.83
N GLY A 221 -4.02 20.01 -7.07
CA GLY A 221 -3.74 19.22 -8.26
C GLY A 221 -4.94 19.00 -9.17
N PRO A 222 -4.81 18.12 -10.17
CA PRO A 222 -5.86 17.83 -11.14
C PRO A 222 -7.14 17.30 -10.48
N CYS A 223 -8.29 17.84 -10.84
CA CYS A 223 -9.60 17.52 -10.29
C CYS A 223 -10.73 17.73 -11.30
N GLY A 224 -11.94 17.31 -10.99
CA GLY A 224 -13.10 17.55 -11.83
C GLY A 224 -14.36 16.80 -11.44
N PRO A 225 -15.48 17.06 -12.14
CA PRO A 225 -16.72 16.34 -11.95
C PRO A 225 -16.57 14.87 -12.33
N CYS A 226 -17.42 14.02 -11.79
CA CYS A 226 -17.46 12.62 -12.15
C CYS A 226 -18.89 12.13 -12.44
N SER A 227 -18.95 11.04 -13.19
CA SER A 227 -20.16 10.23 -13.36
C SER A 227 -19.95 8.88 -12.71
N GLU A 228 -20.92 8.43 -11.94
CA GLU A 228 -20.86 7.11 -11.32
C GLU A 228 -21.98 6.21 -11.86
N ILE A 229 -21.64 4.96 -12.16
CA ILE A 229 -22.61 3.98 -12.65
C ILE A 229 -22.97 3.03 -11.51
N TYR A 230 -24.27 2.93 -11.24
CA TYR A 230 -24.86 2.12 -10.17
C TYR A 230 -25.64 0.94 -10.76
N PHE A 231 -25.62 -0.16 -10.04
CA PHE A 231 -26.47 -1.33 -10.32
C PHE A 231 -27.58 -1.46 -9.28
N ASP A 232 -28.85 -1.51 -9.74
CA ASP A 232 -30.01 -1.75 -8.87
C ASP A 232 -30.17 -3.26 -8.60
N ARG A 233 -29.89 -3.66 -7.36
CA ARG A 233 -30.01 -5.04 -6.88
C ARG A 233 -31.46 -5.46 -6.56
N GLY A 234 -32.40 -4.53 -6.64
CA GLY A 234 -33.82 -4.75 -6.36
C GLY A 234 -34.30 -4.25 -5.01
N ASP A 235 -35.60 -4.10 -4.88
CA ASP A 235 -36.26 -3.52 -3.69
C ASP A 235 -35.99 -4.33 -2.42
N GLU A 236 -35.75 -5.63 -2.53
CA GLU A 236 -35.43 -6.50 -1.39
C GLU A 236 -34.10 -6.17 -0.70
N LYS A 237 -33.20 -5.42 -1.37
CA LYS A 237 -31.93 -4.92 -0.82
C LYS A 237 -32.02 -3.48 -0.37
N GLY A 238 -33.18 -2.84 -0.56
CA GLY A 238 -33.39 -1.45 -0.19
C GLY A 238 -33.66 -1.26 1.29
N CYS A 239 -33.61 0.03 1.72
CA CYS A 239 -33.89 0.44 3.10
C CYS A 239 -35.39 0.37 3.48
N GLY A 240 -36.27 -0.05 2.56
CA GLY A 240 -37.72 -0.12 2.75
C GLY A 240 -38.44 1.23 2.76
N ARG A 241 -37.74 2.34 2.55
CA ARG A 241 -38.34 3.68 2.45
C ARG A 241 -38.89 3.91 1.05
N PRO A 242 -40.01 4.64 0.91
CA PRO A 242 -40.59 4.95 -0.42
C PRO A 242 -39.68 5.83 -1.30
N ASP A 243 -38.81 6.60 -0.68
CA ASP A 243 -37.84 7.53 -1.28
C ASP A 243 -36.46 6.92 -1.50
N CYS A 244 -36.34 5.59 -1.49
CA CYS A 244 -35.07 4.91 -1.76
C CYS A 244 -34.59 5.19 -3.19
N HIS A 245 -33.42 5.81 -3.32
CA HIS A 245 -32.85 6.28 -4.59
C HIS A 245 -31.32 6.06 -4.63
N VAL A 246 -30.69 6.35 -5.76
CA VAL A 246 -29.21 6.43 -5.89
C VAL A 246 -28.67 7.49 -4.95
N GLY A 247 -27.62 7.17 -4.20
CA GLY A 247 -27.11 8.00 -3.10
C GLY A 247 -27.67 7.59 -1.72
N CYS A 248 -28.64 6.67 -1.65
CA CYS A 248 -29.06 6.07 -0.39
C CYS A 248 -27.99 5.11 0.13
N GLU A 249 -27.67 5.18 1.43
CA GLU A 249 -26.65 4.32 2.06
C GLU A 249 -27.02 2.83 2.17
N CYS A 250 -28.17 2.41 1.64
CA CYS A 250 -28.59 1.01 1.64
C CYS A 250 -27.88 0.17 0.55
N ASP A 251 -28.08 -1.16 0.58
CA ASP A 251 -27.44 -2.09 -0.34
C ASP A 251 -28.19 -2.29 -1.68
N ARG A 252 -29.20 -1.46 -2.01
CA ARG A 252 -29.96 -1.56 -3.26
C ARG A 252 -29.15 -1.05 -4.44
N PHE A 253 -28.72 0.21 -4.40
CA PHE A 253 -27.97 0.84 -5.47
C PHE A 253 -26.49 0.75 -5.16
N VAL A 254 -25.80 -0.12 -5.85
CA VAL A 254 -24.36 -0.34 -5.65
C VAL A 254 -23.61 0.39 -6.73
N GLU A 255 -22.81 1.40 -6.35
CA GLU A 255 -21.82 2.03 -7.23
C GLU A 255 -20.84 0.97 -7.71
N VAL A 256 -20.77 0.76 -9.03
CA VAL A 256 -19.86 -0.20 -9.65
C VAL A 256 -18.69 0.47 -10.37
N TRP A 257 -18.86 1.67 -10.91
CA TRP A 257 -17.82 2.36 -11.66
C TRP A 257 -17.91 3.87 -11.48
N ASN A 258 -16.76 4.50 -11.21
CA ASN A 258 -16.62 5.96 -11.17
C ASN A 258 -15.76 6.41 -12.37
N LEU A 259 -16.26 7.39 -13.15
CA LEU A 259 -15.59 8.04 -14.27
C LEU A 259 -15.30 9.49 -13.91
N VAL A 260 -14.05 9.83 -13.62
CA VAL A 260 -13.62 11.18 -13.26
C VAL A 260 -13.16 11.92 -14.51
N PHE A 261 -13.77 13.08 -14.74
CA PHE A 261 -13.45 14.00 -15.85
C PHE A 261 -12.51 15.09 -15.32
N THR A 262 -11.23 14.77 -15.26
CA THR A 262 -10.21 15.66 -14.72
C THR A 262 -9.98 16.81 -15.69
N GLN A 263 -10.67 17.92 -15.47
CA GLN A 263 -10.67 19.09 -16.35
C GLN A 263 -10.22 20.38 -15.69
N PHE A 264 -9.93 20.36 -14.39
CA PHE A 264 -9.46 21.51 -13.63
C PHE A 264 -8.20 21.19 -12.84
N GLU A 265 -7.44 22.26 -12.57
CA GLU A 265 -6.36 22.27 -11.57
C GLU A 265 -6.83 23.03 -10.35
N ASN A 266 -6.76 22.42 -9.17
CA ASN A 266 -7.08 23.03 -7.87
C ASN A 266 -5.78 23.52 -7.20
N ASP A 267 -5.72 24.81 -6.84
CA ASP A 267 -4.58 25.42 -6.15
C ASP A 267 -4.49 25.09 -4.65
N GLY A 268 -5.39 24.23 -4.15
CA GLY A 268 -5.51 23.88 -2.73
C GLY A 268 -6.17 24.96 -1.86
N LYS A 269 -6.63 26.07 -2.46
CA LYS A 269 -7.36 27.17 -1.80
C LYS A 269 -8.81 27.30 -2.28
N GLY A 270 -9.23 26.35 -3.12
CA GLY A 270 -10.57 26.32 -3.69
C GLY A 270 -10.73 27.10 -5.02
N ASN A 271 -9.62 27.50 -5.65
CA ASN A 271 -9.68 28.08 -7.00
C ASN A 271 -9.40 26.99 -8.03
N TYR A 272 -10.25 26.91 -9.06
CA TYR A 272 -10.17 25.93 -10.13
C TYR A 272 -9.81 26.62 -11.46
N THR A 273 -8.72 26.19 -12.08
CA THR A 273 -8.28 26.64 -13.42
C THR A 273 -8.51 25.52 -14.42
N PRO A 274 -9.15 25.77 -15.59
CA PRO A 274 -9.29 24.74 -16.61
C PRO A 274 -7.94 24.22 -17.07
N LEU A 275 -7.80 22.89 -17.22
CA LEU A 275 -6.63 22.26 -17.83
C LEU A 275 -6.66 22.46 -19.35
N GLU A 276 -5.49 22.72 -19.95
CA GLU A 276 -5.35 22.82 -21.42
C GLU A 276 -5.68 21.46 -22.09
N HIS A 277 -5.32 20.37 -21.44
CA HIS A 277 -5.58 19.02 -21.91
C HIS A 277 -6.29 18.23 -20.79
N PRO A 278 -7.63 18.11 -20.86
CA PRO A 278 -8.40 17.32 -19.90
C PRO A 278 -8.00 15.84 -19.93
N ASN A 279 -8.09 15.18 -18.80
CA ASN A 279 -7.73 13.80 -18.62
C ASN A 279 -8.95 12.94 -18.18
N ILE A 280 -8.86 11.64 -18.39
CA ILE A 280 -9.80 10.65 -17.84
C ILE A 280 -9.08 9.81 -16.78
N ASP A 281 -9.68 9.75 -15.62
CA ASP A 281 -9.36 8.80 -14.56
C ASP A 281 -10.61 7.96 -14.27
N THR A 282 -10.51 6.64 -14.30
CA THR A 282 -11.65 5.80 -13.93
C THR A 282 -11.26 4.76 -12.89
N GLY A 283 -12.22 4.42 -12.02
CA GLY A 283 -12.02 3.41 -11.01
C GLY A 283 -13.24 2.52 -10.82
N MET A 284 -13.08 1.21 -11.08
CA MET A 284 -14.09 0.19 -10.86
C MET A 284 -13.53 -0.89 -9.93
N GLY A 285 -14.14 -1.09 -8.76
CA GLY A 285 -13.74 -2.16 -7.85
C GLY A 285 -14.07 -3.52 -8.44
N LEU A 286 -13.05 -4.34 -8.73
CA LEU A 286 -13.22 -5.65 -9.34
C LEU A 286 -14.08 -6.59 -8.47
N GLU A 287 -13.83 -6.61 -7.16
CA GLU A 287 -14.61 -7.43 -6.22
C GLU A 287 -16.07 -6.99 -6.14
N ARG A 288 -16.32 -5.66 -6.24
CA ARG A 288 -17.68 -5.10 -6.22
C ARG A 288 -18.44 -5.49 -7.51
N LEU A 289 -17.78 -5.37 -8.67
CA LEU A 289 -18.31 -5.85 -9.93
C LEU A 289 -18.59 -7.36 -9.88
N ALA A 290 -17.66 -8.15 -9.32
CA ALA A 290 -17.84 -9.59 -9.19
C ALA A 290 -19.03 -9.95 -8.28
N CYS A 291 -19.27 -9.22 -7.19
CA CYS A 291 -20.47 -9.40 -6.36
C CYS A 291 -21.76 -9.27 -7.19
N VAL A 292 -21.84 -8.23 -8.03
CA VAL A 292 -22.99 -7.99 -8.90
C VAL A 292 -23.13 -9.12 -9.92
N MET A 293 -22.08 -9.48 -10.65
CA MET A 293 -22.10 -10.48 -11.71
C MET A 293 -22.35 -11.91 -11.20
N GLN A 294 -21.91 -12.20 -9.98
CA GLN A 294 -22.12 -13.51 -9.33
C GLN A 294 -23.42 -13.57 -8.52
N GLY A 295 -24.12 -12.43 -8.37
CA GLY A 295 -25.37 -12.34 -7.62
C GLY A 295 -25.22 -12.66 -6.14
N VAL A 296 -24.07 -12.30 -5.54
CA VAL A 296 -23.76 -12.56 -4.12
C VAL A 296 -23.92 -11.31 -3.27
N ASP A 297 -24.17 -11.51 -1.97
CA ASP A 297 -24.55 -10.43 -1.06
C ASP A 297 -23.37 -9.63 -0.52
N ASN A 298 -22.19 -10.22 -0.48
CA ASN A 298 -20.99 -9.55 0.00
C ASN A 298 -19.73 -10.05 -0.71
N LEU A 299 -18.66 -9.25 -0.65
CA LEU A 299 -17.39 -9.54 -1.32
C LEU A 299 -16.74 -10.87 -0.90
N PHE A 300 -17.02 -11.36 0.32
CA PHE A 300 -16.45 -12.61 0.83
C PHE A 300 -17.10 -13.86 0.23
N LEU A 301 -18.19 -13.70 -0.51
CA LEU A 301 -18.85 -14.76 -1.26
C LEU A 301 -18.44 -14.82 -2.73
N VAL A 302 -17.62 -13.87 -3.19
CA VAL A 302 -17.01 -13.91 -4.52
C VAL A 302 -16.11 -15.14 -4.63
N ASP A 303 -16.15 -15.80 -5.77
CA ASP A 303 -15.58 -17.13 -6.03
C ASP A 303 -14.16 -17.34 -5.47
N THR A 304 -13.19 -16.52 -5.88
CA THR A 304 -11.78 -16.62 -5.43
C THR A 304 -11.62 -16.31 -3.96
N ILE A 305 -12.34 -15.32 -3.43
CA ILE A 305 -12.29 -14.92 -2.02
C ILE A 305 -12.94 -15.99 -1.14
N GLN A 306 -14.06 -16.56 -1.59
CA GLN A 306 -14.72 -17.64 -0.89
C GLN A 306 -13.83 -18.90 -0.78
N ASN A 307 -12.98 -19.19 -1.77
CA ASN A 307 -12.04 -20.31 -1.70
C ASN A 307 -11.02 -20.12 -0.58
N ILE A 308 -10.56 -18.89 -0.34
CA ILE A 308 -9.69 -18.56 0.80
C ILE A 308 -10.43 -18.80 2.11
N MET A 309 -11.67 -18.29 2.23
CA MET A 309 -12.49 -18.48 3.43
C MET A 309 -12.81 -19.95 3.71
N LYS A 310 -13.07 -20.76 2.67
CA LYS A 310 -13.26 -22.22 2.81
C LYS A 310 -12.01 -22.90 3.36
N HIS A 311 -10.80 -22.49 2.95
CA HIS A 311 -9.57 -23.05 3.51
C HIS A 311 -9.41 -22.70 4.99
N ILE A 312 -9.74 -21.46 5.39
CA ILE A 312 -9.76 -21.07 6.82
C ILE A 312 -10.76 -21.92 7.60
N SER A 313 -11.98 -22.12 7.08
CA SER A 313 -13.00 -22.97 7.67
C SER A 313 -12.54 -24.43 7.85
N GLN A 314 -11.81 -24.98 6.88
CA GLN A 314 -11.23 -26.32 6.96
C GLN A 314 -10.17 -26.45 8.07
N ILE A 315 -9.31 -25.42 8.23
CA ILE A 315 -8.27 -25.43 9.26
C ILE A 315 -8.89 -25.26 10.66
N THR A 316 -9.82 -24.31 10.80
CA THR A 316 -10.40 -23.97 12.10
C THR A 316 -11.54 -24.89 12.54
N GLY A 317 -12.12 -25.65 11.61
CA GLY A 317 -13.31 -26.47 11.85
C GLY A 317 -14.61 -25.66 11.98
N VAL A 318 -14.61 -24.37 11.67
CA VAL A 318 -15.76 -23.46 11.79
C VAL A 318 -16.38 -23.22 10.41
N GLU A 319 -17.66 -23.52 10.26
CA GLU A 319 -18.41 -23.36 9.01
C GLU A 319 -19.03 -21.97 8.92
N TYR A 320 -18.82 -21.29 7.77
CA TYR A 320 -19.43 -20.00 7.48
C TYR A 320 -20.96 -20.10 7.31
N GLY A 321 -21.69 -19.08 7.77
CA GLY A 321 -23.16 -19.01 7.68
C GLY A 321 -23.90 -19.71 8.82
N LYS A 322 -23.18 -20.15 9.86
CA LYS A 322 -23.79 -20.80 11.04
C LYS A 322 -23.95 -19.87 12.24
N ASN A 323 -23.06 -18.91 12.40
CA ASN A 323 -23.04 -17.98 13.53
C ASN A 323 -22.42 -16.65 13.11
N GLU A 324 -23.16 -15.57 13.31
CA GLU A 324 -22.73 -14.23 12.86
C GLU A 324 -21.36 -13.79 13.43
N LYS A 325 -21.08 -14.07 14.71
CA LYS A 325 -19.79 -13.72 15.31
C LYS A 325 -18.62 -14.49 14.69
N SER A 326 -18.83 -15.79 14.42
CA SER A 326 -17.85 -16.61 13.73
C SER A 326 -17.68 -16.17 12.27
N ASP A 327 -18.77 -15.76 11.63
CA ASP A 327 -18.75 -15.28 10.25
C ASP A 327 -17.95 -13.98 10.10
N VAL A 328 -18.08 -13.05 11.07
CA VAL A 328 -17.23 -11.86 11.14
C VAL A 328 -15.76 -12.25 11.23
N SER A 329 -15.42 -13.18 12.12
CA SER A 329 -14.03 -13.63 12.26
C SER A 329 -13.47 -14.27 10.99
N LEU A 330 -14.26 -15.13 10.32
CA LEU A 330 -13.86 -15.74 9.04
C LEU A 330 -13.64 -14.71 7.95
N ARG A 331 -14.50 -13.68 7.86
CA ARG A 331 -14.36 -12.58 6.90
C ARG A 331 -13.11 -11.75 7.18
N VAL A 332 -12.88 -11.36 8.44
CA VAL A 332 -11.68 -10.60 8.85
C VAL A 332 -10.39 -11.36 8.50
N ILE A 333 -10.31 -12.64 8.85
CA ILE A 333 -9.12 -13.45 8.54
C ILE A 333 -8.92 -13.52 7.01
N THR A 334 -10.00 -13.73 6.25
CA THR A 334 -9.95 -13.82 4.79
C THR A 334 -9.43 -12.53 4.15
N ASP A 335 -9.93 -11.38 4.56
CA ASP A 335 -9.47 -10.07 4.08
C ASP A 335 -8.00 -9.83 4.42
N HIS A 336 -7.66 -10.02 5.68
CA HIS A 336 -6.34 -9.64 6.19
C HIS A 336 -5.22 -10.54 5.67
N ILE A 337 -5.47 -11.85 5.51
CA ILE A 337 -4.46 -12.73 4.90
C ILE A 337 -4.27 -12.42 3.41
N ARG A 338 -5.33 -12.03 2.70
CA ARG A 338 -5.23 -11.57 1.31
C ARG A 338 -4.38 -10.30 1.24
N SER A 339 -4.69 -9.29 2.04
CA SER A 339 -3.96 -8.02 2.12
C SER A 339 -2.48 -8.21 2.44
N THR A 340 -2.18 -8.99 3.47
CA THR A 340 -0.81 -9.19 3.96
C THR A 340 0.04 -10.00 2.98
N THR A 341 -0.55 -10.98 2.29
CA THR A 341 0.14 -11.73 1.23
C THR A 341 0.61 -10.81 0.11
N PHE A 342 -0.24 -9.91 -0.38
CA PHE A 342 0.14 -8.93 -1.41
C PHE A 342 1.13 -7.88 -0.91
N MET A 343 0.96 -7.37 0.31
CA MET A 343 1.90 -6.40 0.90
C MET A 343 3.31 -6.98 1.02
N ILE A 344 3.45 -8.21 1.51
CA ILE A 344 4.75 -8.88 1.62
C ILE A 344 5.31 -9.20 0.24
N GLY A 345 4.48 -9.62 -0.71
CA GLY A 345 4.84 -9.82 -2.10
C GLY A 345 5.44 -8.58 -2.75
N ASP A 346 4.99 -7.40 -2.36
CA ASP A 346 5.50 -6.10 -2.79
C ASP A 346 6.64 -5.54 -1.90
N GLY A 347 7.17 -6.35 -0.96
CA GLY A 347 8.37 -6.03 -0.19
C GLY A 347 8.11 -5.33 1.15
N VAL A 348 6.86 -5.25 1.62
CA VAL A 348 6.58 -4.72 2.96
C VAL A 348 6.91 -5.78 4.01
N LEU A 349 7.65 -5.38 5.04
CA LEU A 349 7.97 -6.22 6.20
C LEU A 349 7.31 -5.69 7.47
N PRO A 350 6.94 -6.57 8.42
CA PRO A 350 6.37 -6.14 9.70
C PRO A 350 7.32 -5.21 10.46
N SER A 351 6.83 -4.06 10.90
CA SER A 351 7.61 -3.10 11.70
C SER A 351 6.70 -2.36 12.68
N ASN A 352 7.29 -1.46 13.49
CA ASN A 352 6.55 -0.65 14.46
C ASN A 352 6.05 0.69 13.89
N GLU A 353 6.43 1.03 12.66
CA GLU A 353 6.10 2.31 12.03
C GLU A 353 5.74 2.14 10.56
N GLY A 354 5.03 3.13 10.01
CA GLY A 354 4.72 3.23 8.60
C GLY A 354 3.96 2.03 8.03
N LYS A 355 4.27 1.66 6.79
CA LYS A 355 3.61 0.55 6.08
C LYS A 355 3.78 -0.81 6.75
N GLY A 356 4.92 -1.03 7.42
CA GLY A 356 5.16 -2.27 8.15
C GLY A 356 4.30 -2.39 9.41
N TYR A 357 3.94 -1.27 10.05
CA TYR A 357 2.95 -1.25 11.13
C TYR A 357 1.57 -1.66 10.63
N VAL A 358 1.14 -1.17 9.47
CA VAL A 358 -0.13 -1.57 8.85
C VAL A 358 -0.15 -3.09 8.63
N LEU A 359 0.90 -3.63 8.02
CA LEU A 359 1.05 -5.06 7.81
C LEU A 359 0.95 -5.86 9.12
N ARG A 360 1.70 -5.43 10.14
CA ARG A 360 1.69 -6.07 11.47
C ARG A 360 0.32 -6.02 12.12
N ARG A 361 -0.38 -4.89 12.05
CA ARG A 361 -1.74 -4.71 12.57
C ARG A 361 -2.70 -5.72 11.93
N LEU A 362 -2.68 -5.85 10.60
CA LEU A 362 -3.54 -6.79 9.86
C LEU A 362 -3.26 -8.24 10.26
N LEU A 363 -1.99 -8.66 10.30
CA LEU A 363 -1.61 -10.02 10.70
C LEU A 363 -2.04 -10.35 12.14
N ARG A 364 -1.81 -9.44 13.08
CA ARG A 364 -2.17 -9.65 14.50
C ARG A 364 -3.67 -9.65 14.71
N ARG A 365 -4.41 -8.81 13.97
CA ARG A 365 -5.87 -8.82 14.00
C ARG A 365 -6.42 -10.15 13.45
N ALA A 366 -5.90 -10.64 12.35
CA ALA A 366 -6.27 -11.97 11.81
C ALA A 366 -5.96 -13.10 12.79
N ALA A 367 -4.77 -13.10 13.41
CA ALA A 367 -4.39 -14.11 14.41
C ALA A 367 -5.31 -14.08 15.65
N ARG A 368 -5.71 -12.88 16.12
CA ARG A 368 -6.72 -12.74 17.18
C ARG A 368 -8.06 -13.37 16.79
N HIS A 369 -8.55 -13.09 15.57
CA HIS A 369 -9.79 -13.67 15.10
C HIS A 369 -9.71 -15.21 14.97
N GLY A 370 -8.54 -15.76 14.68
CA GLY A 370 -8.29 -17.21 14.80
C GLY A 370 -8.54 -17.75 16.22
N ARG A 371 -8.06 -17.00 17.24
CA ARG A 371 -8.34 -17.33 18.66
C ARG A 371 -9.83 -17.24 19.01
N LEU A 372 -10.55 -16.25 18.48
CA LEU A 372 -12.00 -16.11 18.66
C LEU A 372 -12.79 -17.27 18.02
N LEU A 373 -12.25 -17.91 16.97
CA LEU A 373 -12.79 -19.15 16.40
C LEU A 373 -12.41 -20.41 17.21
N GLY A 374 -11.64 -20.26 18.30
CA GLY A 374 -11.16 -21.37 19.12
C GLY A 374 -9.90 -22.07 18.61
N TYR A 375 -9.25 -21.53 17.56
CA TYR A 375 -8.04 -22.09 16.99
C TYR A 375 -6.79 -21.38 17.55
N ASN A 376 -5.93 -22.11 18.25
CA ASN A 376 -4.83 -21.54 19.03
C ASN A 376 -3.45 -21.66 18.39
N GLU A 377 -3.32 -22.43 17.33
CA GLU A 377 -2.05 -22.64 16.64
C GLU A 377 -1.85 -21.61 15.50
N PRO A 378 -0.62 -21.24 15.14
CA PRO A 378 -0.33 -20.48 13.95
C PRO A 378 -0.81 -21.20 12.68
N PHE A 379 -1.54 -20.50 11.82
CA PHE A 379 -2.15 -21.09 10.61
C PHE A 379 -2.24 -20.15 9.40
N LEU A 380 -2.13 -18.85 9.61
CA LEU A 380 -2.27 -17.87 8.54
C LEU A 380 -1.29 -18.14 7.39
N TYR A 381 -0.07 -18.55 7.71
CA TYR A 381 0.94 -18.91 6.73
C TYR A 381 0.51 -20.08 5.81
N LYS A 382 -0.38 -20.97 6.27
CA LYS A 382 -0.93 -22.07 5.46
C LYS A 382 -1.99 -21.55 4.49
N VAL A 383 -2.80 -20.58 4.92
CA VAL A 383 -3.85 -19.97 4.09
C VAL A 383 -3.25 -19.15 2.94
N CYS A 384 -2.07 -18.56 3.15
CA CYS A 384 -1.34 -17.81 2.15
C CYS A 384 -1.18 -18.57 0.81
N ASP A 385 -0.98 -19.89 0.86
CA ASP A 385 -0.86 -20.72 -0.35
C ASP A 385 -2.12 -20.66 -1.23
N THR A 386 -3.30 -20.59 -0.61
CA THR A 386 -4.55 -20.44 -1.35
C THR A 386 -4.69 -19.05 -1.93
N VAL A 387 -4.30 -17.99 -1.20
CA VAL A 387 -4.29 -16.64 -1.74
C VAL A 387 -3.43 -16.57 -3.00
N ILE A 388 -2.23 -17.12 -2.96
CA ILE A 388 -1.30 -17.14 -4.10
C ILE A 388 -1.92 -17.93 -5.27
N LYS A 389 -2.49 -19.10 -5.00
CA LYS A 389 -3.12 -19.95 -6.03
C LYS A 389 -4.27 -19.25 -6.75
N GLU A 390 -5.17 -18.61 -6.01
CA GLU A 390 -6.35 -17.94 -6.57
C GLU A 390 -5.99 -16.69 -7.40
N ASN A 391 -4.79 -16.14 -7.21
CA ASN A 391 -4.32 -14.93 -7.88
C ASN A 391 -3.16 -15.19 -8.88
N LEU A 392 -2.79 -16.46 -9.11
CA LEU A 392 -1.60 -16.84 -9.88
C LEU A 392 -1.59 -16.29 -11.31
N THR A 393 -2.75 -16.26 -11.97
CA THR A 393 -2.87 -15.82 -13.37
C THR A 393 -2.55 -14.33 -13.53
N ALA A 394 -3.00 -13.51 -12.58
CA ALA A 394 -2.81 -12.05 -12.63
C ALA A 394 -1.48 -11.60 -11.99
N TYR A 395 -0.99 -12.35 -11.01
CA TYR A 395 0.17 -12.00 -10.17
C TYR A 395 1.12 -13.19 -10.00
N PRO A 396 1.77 -13.66 -11.09
CA PRO A 396 2.66 -14.82 -11.05
C PRO A 396 3.88 -14.62 -10.12
N GLU A 397 4.30 -13.37 -9.89
CA GLU A 397 5.37 -13.00 -8.98
C GLU A 397 5.14 -13.42 -7.53
N LEU A 398 3.88 -13.57 -7.11
CA LEU A 398 3.56 -14.10 -5.78
C LEU A 398 4.04 -15.54 -5.62
N LYS A 399 3.97 -16.33 -6.69
CA LYS A 399 4.45 -17.73 -6.68
C LYS A 399 5.96 -17.80 -6.56
N GLU A 400 6.67 -16.91 -7.25
CA GLU A 400 8.13 -16.82 -7.16
C GLU A 400 8.61 -16.47 -5.75
N LYS A 401 7.81 -15.65 -5.04
CA LYS A 401 8.09 -15.18 -3.68
C LYS A 401 7.38 -15.99 -2.58
N GLN A 402 6.68 -17.08 -2.94
CA GLN A 402 5.81 -17.82 -2.01
C GLN A 402 6.52 -18.26 -0.73
N GLU A 403 7.73 -18.83 -0.84
CA GLU A 403 8.49 -19.30 0.32
C GLU A 403 8.81 -18.13 1.28
N PHE A 404 9.24 -16.99 0.72
CA PHE A 404 9.52 -15.79 1.48
C PHE A 404 8.27 -15.25 2.18
N ILE A 405 7.15 -15.09 1.44
CA ILE A 405 5.88 -14.58 1.98
C ILE A 405 5.40 -15.47 3.13
N THR A 406 5.38 -16.78 2.92
CA THR A 406 4.96 -17.77 3.92
C THR A 406 5.82 -17.71 5.17
N LYS A 407 7.14 -17.55 5.02
CA LYS A 407 8.10 -17.46 6.14
C LYS A 407 7.88 -16.18 6.96
N VAL A 408 7.69 -15.04 6.32
CA VAL A 408 7.41 -13.75 7.00
C VAL A 408 6.12 -13.82 7.82
N ILE A 409 5.03 -14.32 7.22
CA ILE A 409 3.75 -14.48 7.91
C ILE A 409 3.92 -15.39 9.13
N LYS A 410 4.57 -16.55 8.93
CA LYS A 410 4.78 -17.55 10.00
C LYS A 410 5.55 -16.97 11.18
N VAL A 411 6.65 -16.27 10.91
CA VAL A 411 7.51 -15.68 11.96
C VAL A 411 6.75 -14.61 12.77
N GLU A 412 6.01 -13.72 12.11
CA GLU A 412 5.22 -12.69 12.80
C GLU A 412 4.07 -13.30 13.61
N GLU A 413 3.38 -14.32 13.07
CA GLU A 413 2.30 -15.03 13.75
C GLU A 413 2.81 -15.80 14.99
N GLU A 414 3.94 -16.54 14.86
CA GLU A 414 4.58 -17.25 15.97
C GLU A 414 5.11 -16.28 17.06
N SER A 415 5.65 -15.13 16.62
CA SER A 415 6.11 -14.10 17.56
C SER A 415 4.94 -13.53 18.37
N PHE A 416 3.82 -13.24 17.70
CA PHE A 416 2.62 -12.73 18.37
C PHE A 416 1.98 -13.79 19.26
N ALA A 417 1.95 -15.06 18.85
CA ALA A 417 1.42 -16.17 19.65
C ALA A 417 2.10 -16.32 21.03
N LYS A 418 3.37 -15.95 21.15
CA LYS A 418 4.11 -15.99 22.41
C LYS A 418 3.66 -14.92 23.42
N THR A 419 3.17 -13.80 22.95
CA THR A 419 2.84 -12.63 23.77
C THR A 419 1.34 -12.39 23.93
N ILE A 420 0.52 -12.92 23.02
CA ILE A 420 -0.94 -12.66 22.99
C ILE A 420 -1.64 -13.10 24.27
N ASP A 421 -1.31 -14.28 24.81
CA ASP A 421 -1.95 -14.81 26.01
C ASP A 421 -1.58 -14.01 27.27
N GLN A 422 -0.36 -13.46 27.33
CA GLN A 422 0.08 -12.59 28.41
C GLN A 422 -0.59 -11.22 28.33
N GLY A 423 -0.71 -10.67 27.11
CA GLY A 423 -1.42 -9.43 26.88
C GLY A 423 -2.91 -9.52 27.26
N PHE A 424 -3.58 -10.61 26.88
CA PHE A 424 -4.96 -10.86 27.32
C PHE A 424 -5.10 -11.01 28.83
N LYS A 425 -4.17 -11.71 29.51
CA LYS A 425 -4.18 -11.80 30.96
C LYS A 425 -4.03 -10.44 31.62
N MET A 426 -3.11 -9.61 31.14
CA MET A 426 -2.93 -8.26 31.63
C MET A 426 -4.20 -7.44 31.43
N LEU A 427 -4.76 -7.42 30.19
CA LEU A 427 -5.94 -6.65 29.86
C LEU A 427 -7.17 -7.07 30.68
N ASN A 428 -7.41 -8.38 30.82
CA ASN A 428 -8.50 -8.88 31.65
C ASN A 428 -8.28 -8.54 33.15
N GLY A 429 -7.04 -8.66 33.65
CA GLY A 429 -6.72 -8.33 35.06
C GLY A 429 -6.98 -6.84 35.37
N ILE A 430 -6.70 -5.93 34.43
CA ILE A 430 -7.02 -4.49 34.57
C ILE A 430 -8.54 -4.30 34.57
N MET A 431 -9.25 -4.89 33.64
CA MET A 431 -10.72 -4.77 33.54
C MET A 431 -11.46 -5.34 34.75
N ASP A 432 -10.91 -6.39 35.39
CA ASP A 432 -11.50 -7.02 36.58
C ASP A 432 -11.20 -6.23 37.87
N SER A 433 -10.18 -5.38 37.88
CA SER A 433 -9.68 -4.68 39.07
C SER A 433 -10.13 -3.23 39.20
N GLU A 434 -10.67 -2.63 38.16
CA GLU A 434 -11.00 -1.20 38.15
C GLU A 434 -12.49 -0.93 37.97
N ASP A 435 -13.04 -0.07 38.84
CA ASP A 435 -14.38 0.53 38.68
C ASP A 435 -14.45 1.55 37.50
N VAL A 436 -13.31 1.94 36.95
CA VAL A 436 -13.19 2.94 35.88
C VAL A 436 -13.05 2.23 34.53
N LYS A 437 -13.99 2.45 33.62
CA LYS A 437 -14.02 1.86 32.28
C LYS A 437 -13.09 2.55 31.27
N VAL A 438 -11.92 3.03 31.73
CA VAL A 438 -10.92 3.69 30.88
C VAL A 438 -9.55 3.09 31.17
N LEU A 439 -8.95 2.41 30.18
CA LEU A 439 -7.58 1.92 30.27
C LEU A 439 -6.60 3.10 30.32
N SER A 440 -5.63 3.06 31.24
CA SER A 440 -4.57 4.09 31.32
C SER A 440 -3.69 4.12 30.06
N GLY A 441 -3.16 5.30 29.74
CA GLY A 441 -2.23 5.42 28.60
C GLY A 441 -0.93 4.62 28.82
N GLU A 442 -0.47 4.49 30.06
CA GLU A 442 0.72 3.72 30.43
C GLU A 442 0.51 2.22 30.23
N ASP A 443 -0.64 1.67 30.63
CA ASP A 443 -0.96 0.27 30.41
C ASP A 443 -1.18 -0.04 28.93
N ALA A 444 -1.85 0.86 28.20
CA ALA A 444 -1.97 0.76 26.75
C ALA A 444 -0.60 0.80 26.05
N PHE A 445 0.31 1.67 26.50
CA PHE A 445 1.68 1.72 26.01
C PHE A 445 2.44 0.41 26.33
N LYS A 446 2.31 -0.14 27.51
CA LYS A 446 2.92 -1.42 27.89
C LYS A 446 2.38 -2.58 27.06
N LEU A 447 1.07 -2.62 26.79
CA LEU A 447 0.47 -3.59 25.88
C LEU A 447 1.08 -3.47 24.48
N ASN A 448 1.26 -2.26 23.97
CA ASN A 448 1.83 -2.00 22.65
C ASN A 448 3.32 -2.36 22.57
N ASP A 449 4.12 -1.84 23.50
CA ASP A 449 5.59 -1.95 23.47
C ASP A 449 6.09 -3.34 23.90
N THR A 450 5.53 -3.90 24.99
CA THR A 450 6.03 -5.16 25.57
C THR A 450 5.34 -6.38 25.00
N TYR A 451 4.00 -6.33 24.85
CA TYR A 451 3.22 -7.49 24.39
C TYR A 451 2.88 -7.44 22.91
N GLY A 452 3.21 -6.33 22.24
CA GLY A 452 2.99 -6.17 20.82
C GLY A 452 1.52 -6.10 20.41
N PHE A 453 0.65 -5.58 21.30
CA PHE A 453 -0.74 -5.27 20.97
C PHE A 453 -0.78 -3.87 20.33
N PRO A 454 -1.03 -3.73 19.03
CA PRO A 454 -1.26 -2.42 18.45
C PRO A 454 -2.39 -1.70 19.18
N ILE A 455 -2.25 -0.38 19.35
CA ILE A 455 -3.26 0.40 20.11
C ILE A 455 -4.68 0.19 19.58
N ASP A 456 -4.82 0.12 18.26
CA ASP A 456 -6.12 -0.10 17.62
C ASP A 456 -6.72 -1.47 17.99
N LEU A 457 -5.89 -2.52 18.06
CA LEU A 457 -6.33 -3.85 18.51
C LEU A 457 -6.74 -3.84 19.98
N THR A 458 -6.03 -3.08 20.82
CA THR A 458 -6.38 -2.88 22.24
C THR A 458 -7.73 -2.15 22.35
N LYS A 459 -7.95 -1.11 21.56
CA LYS A 459 -9.22 -0.37 21.49
C LYS A 459 -10.38 -1.28 21.10
N GLU A 460 -10.24 -2.04 20.01
CA GLU A 460 -11.26 -2.97 19.54
C GLU A 460 -11.68 -3.99 20.64
N ILE A 461 -10.70 -4.54 21.37
CA ILE A 461 -10.97 -5.48 22.46
C ILE A 461 -11.71 -4.83 23.64
N LEU A 462 -11.34 -3.60 23.96
CA LEU A 462 -11.94 -2.82 25.04
C LEU A 462 -13.36 -2.38 24.71
N GLU A 463 -13.59 -1.88 23.50
CA GLU A 463 -14.91 -1.46 23.00
C GLU A 463 -15.93 -2.59 23.02
N GLU A 464 -15.53 -3.82 22.64
CA GLU A 464 -16.38 -5.02 22.77
C GLU A 464 -16.91 -5.27 24.19
N LYS A 465 -16.20 -4.77 25.20
CA LYS A 465 -16.54 -4.90 26.63
C LYS A 465 -17.05 -3.60 27.26
N GLY A 466 -17.20 -2.54 26.47
CA GLY A 466 -17.66 -1.23 26.91
C GLY A 466 -16.63 -0.41 27.69
N TYR A 467 -15.34 -0.63 27.41
CA TYR A 467 -14.20 0.14 27.91
C TYR A 467 -13.66 1.07 26.83
N THR A 468 -12.89 2.10 27.24
CA THR A 468 -12.17 3.02 26.37
C THR A 468 -10.70 3.10 26.76
N VAL A 469 -9.89 3.83 26.00
CA VAL A 469 -8.45 4.06 26.26
C VAL A 469 -8.19 5.56 26.41
N ASN A 470 -7.30 5.94 27.31
CA ASN A 470 -6.74 7.29 27.37
C ASN A 470 -5.66 7.43 26.27
N GLU A 471 -6.10 7.83 25.07
CA GLU A 471 -5.23 7.95 23.88
C GLU A 471 -4.20 9.08 24.01
N GLU A 472 -4.56 10.18 24.69
CA GLU A 472 -3.67 11.33 24.89
C GLU A 472 -2.46 10.93 25.76
N ALA A 473 -2.71 10.22 26.86
CA ALA A 473 -1.65 9.69 27.72
C ALA A 473 -0.83 8.61 26.99
N PHE A 474 -1.44 7.75 26.19
CA PHE A 474 -0.71 6.78 25.36
C PHE A 474 0.23 7.49 24.38
N GLN A 475 -0.25 8.53 23.69
CA GLN A 475 0.57 9.28 22.73
C GLN A 475 1.74 9.99 23.42
N THR A 476 1.54 10.47 24.63
CA THR A 476 2.60 11.06 25.46
C THR A 476 3.71 10.04 25.75
N CYS A 477 3.36 8.84 26.20
CA CYS A 477 4.32 7.75 26.43
C CYS A 477 5.08 7.35 25.15
N MET A 478 4.39 7.29 24.00
CA MET A 478 5.00 7.01 22.70
C MET A 478 6.01 8.10 22.30
N ASN A 479 5.70 9.35 22.53
CA ASN A 479 6.58 10.48 22.22
C ASN A 479 7.82 10.50 23.13
N GLU A 480 7.64 10.24 24.43
CA GLU A 480 8.77 10.11 25.38
C GLU A 480 9.72 8.99 24.97
N GLN A 481 9.20 7.83 24.53
CA GLN A 481 10.02 6.74 24.04
C GLN A 481 10.80 7.15 22.78
N LYS A 482 10.14 7.83 21.83
CA LYS A 482 10.79 8.37 20.62
C LYS A 482 11.90 9.36 20.96
N GLU A 483 11.68 10.24 21.92
CA GLU A 483 12.68 11.19 22.37
C GLU A 483 13.86 10.49 23.08
N LYS A 484 13.58 9.50 23.94
CA LYS A 484 14.63 8.67 24.56
C LYS A 484 15.45 7.93 23.50
N ALA A 485 14.80 7.36 22.49
CA ALA A 485 15.48 6.71 21.37
C ALA A 485 16.29 7.70 20.52
N ARG A 486 15.78 8.92 20.29
CA ARG A 486 16.52 10.01 19.61
C ARG A 486 17.69 10.51 20.45
N SER A 487 17.52 10.70 21.75
CA SER A 487 18.58 11.16 22.65
C SER A 487 19.67 10.11 22.89
N ALA A 488 19.32 8.82 22.86
CA ALA A 488 20.29 7.72 22.87
C ALA A 488 21.11 7.64 21.57
N ARG A 489 20.58 8.21 20.47
CA ARG A 489 21.28 8.39 19.20
C ARG A 489 22.13 9.69 19.18
N LYS A 490 22.56 10.21 20.34
CA LYS A 490 23.48 11.35 20.40
C LYS A 490 24.80 10.95 19.78
N THR A 491 24.92 11.20 18.52
CA THR A 491 26.07 11.61 17.70
C THR A 491 25.70 11.41 16.25
N THR A 492 25.22 12.41 15.65
CA THR A 492 25.46 12.94 14.31
C THR A 492 24.27 13.79 13.92
N ASN A 493 24.38 15.08 14.22
CA ASN A 493 23.55 16.07 13.56
C ASN A 493 23.91 16.07 12.08
N TYR A 494 23.09 15.35 11.30
CA TYR A 494 23.18 15.42 9.83
C TYR A 494 22.71 16.78 9.30
N MET A 495 22.09 17.61 10.14
CA MET A 495 21.71 19.01 9.88
C MET A 495 21.59 19.75 11.21
N GLY A 496 22.68 20.30 11.69
CA GLY A 496 22.60 21.04 12.94
C GLY A 496 23.85 21.86 13.23
N ALA A 497 24.06 22.88 12.45
CA ALA A 497 24.50 24.19 12.95
C ALA A 497 23.35 25.14 12.57
N ASP A 498 23.23 26.26 13.28
CA ASP A 498 22.25 27.28 12.91
C ASP A 498 22.36 27.61 11.43
N VAL A 499 21.39 27.19 10.66
CA VAL A 499 21.36 27.24 9.18
C VAL A 499 21.47 28.67 8.65
N THR A 500 21.25 29.64 9.52
CA THR A 500 21.14 31.07 9.19
C THR A 500 22.42 31.70 8.66
N VAL A 501 23.62 31.35 9.16
CA VAL A 501 24.88 31.96 8.69
C VAL A 501 25.23 31.49 7.30
N TYR A 502 25.07 30.21 7.02
CA TYR A 502 25.36 29.62 5.72
C TYR A 502 24.37 29.99 4.61
N GLU A 503 23.14 30.36 4.97
CA GLU A 503 22.13 30.91 4.04
C GLU A 503 22.51 32.30 3.52
N SER A 504 23.36 33.04 4.26
CA SER A 504 23.85 34.36 3.85
C SER A 504 24.99 34.29 2.84
N ILE A 505 25.57 33.11 2.57
CA ILE A 505 26.67 32.93 1.61
C ILE A 505 26.09 33.05 0.17
N ASP A 506 26.78 33.87 -0.66
CA ASP A 506 26.40 34.08 -2.04
C ASP A 506 26.14 32.74 -2.77
N PRO A 507 24.99 32.58 -3.45
CA PRO A 507 24.63 31.36 -4.19
C PRO A 507 25.67 30.96 -5.26
N SER A 508 26.46 31.91 -5.79
CA SER A 508 27.48 31.64 -6.81
C SER A 508 28.74 30.94 -6.25
N VAL A 509 28.93 30.92 -4.92
CA VAL A 509 30.02 30.20 -4.28
C VAL A 509 29.79 28.70 -4.39
N THR A 510 30.73 27.99 -5.00
CA THR A 510 30.73 26.53 -5.13
C THR A 510 32.11 25.98 -4.80
N SER A 511 32.19 24.71 -4.46
CA SER A 511 33.47 24.01 -4.22
C SER A 511 33.54 22.76 -5.08
N THR A 512 34.69 22.55 -5.74
CA THR A 512 34.94 21.33 -6.54
C THR A 512 35.63 20.29 -5.64
N PHE A 513 35.05 19.10 -5.54
CA PHE A 513 35.66 18.00 -4.80
C PHE A 513 36.65 17.22 -5.68
N VAL A 514 37.92 17.18 -5.28
CA VAL A 514 39.01 16.49 -6.00
C VAL A 514 39.58 15.30 -5.24
N GLY A 515 38.97 14.94 -4.11
CA GLY A 515 39.49 13.97 -3.14
C GLY A 515 39.46 12.50 -3.60
N TYR A 516 38.94 12.19 -4.79
CA TYR A 516 39.14 10.89 -5.41
C TYR A 516 40.49 10.75 -6.12
N GLU A 517 41.08 11.88 -6.55
CA GLU A 517 42.32 11.92 -7.31
C GLU A 517 43.51 12.26 -6.42
N THR A 518 43.31 13.16 -5.48
CA THR A 518 44.39 13.64 -4.59
C THR A 518 43.91 13.79 -3.15
N GLN A 519 44.85 13.65 -2.20
CA GLN A 519 44.59 13.89 -0.76
C GLN A 519 45.22 15.21 -0.29
N GLU A 520 45.82 15.98 -1.20
CA GLU A 520 46.41 17.26 -0.94
C GLU A 520 46.24 18.15 -2.19
N CYS A 521 45.83 19.39 -2.01
CA CYS A 521 45.79 20.37 -3.09
C CYS A 521 45.96 21.80 -2.57
N ASP A 522 46.42 22.69 -3.43
CA ASP A 522 46.40 24.12 -3.21
C ASP A 522 45.08 24.69 -3.68
N SER A 523 44.47 25.59 -2.92
CA SER A 523 43.20 26.21 -3.23
C SER A 523 43.13 27.63 -2.68
N LYS A 524 42.07 28.35 -3.06
CA LYS A 524 41.84 29.72 -2.61
C LYS A 524 40.65 29.78 -1.66
N ILE A 525 40.79 30.51 -0.54
CA ILE A 525 39.68 30.76 0.38
C ILE A 525 38.68 31.71 -0.29
N THR A 526 37.42 31.25 -0.43
CA THR A 526 36.34 32.02 -1.03
C THR A 526 35.47 32.72 0.00
N VAL A 527 35.15 32.04 1.09
CA VAL A 527 34.34 32.55 2.21
C VAL A 527 34.81 31.96 3.51
N MET A 528 34.68 32.72 4.59
CA MET A 528 34.86 32.24 5.96
C MET A 528 33.71 32.69 6.84
N THR A 529 33.36 31.86 7.83
CA THR A 529 32.35 32.20 8.84
C THR A 529 32.85 31.89 10.23
N THR A 530 32.38 32.64 11.20
CA THR A 530 32.30 32.19 12.59
C THR A 530 31.04 31.39 12.79
N ASP A 531 30.69 31.00 14.02
CA ASP A 531 29.41 30.29 14.32
C ASP A 531 28.20 31.20 14.06
N THR A 532 28.37 32.52 14.00
CA THR A 532 27.25 33.48 13.97
C THR A 532 27.22 34.44 12.78
N GLU A 533 28.37 34.65 12.10
CA GLU A 533 28.50 35.67 11.04
C GLU A 533 29.55 35.32 9.98
N LEU A 534 29.44 35.95 8.80
CA LEU A 534 30.50 35.96 7.78
C LEU A 534 31.69 36.81 8.31
N THR A 535 32.90 36.34 8.04
CA THR A 535 34.12 37.06 8.48
C THR A 535 35.17 37.14 7.37
N GLU A 536 35.92 38.23 7.35
CA GLU A 536 37.05 38.44 6.42
C GLU A 536 38.33 37.77 6.89
N ALA A 537 38.44 37.42 8.21
CA ALA A 537 39.59 36.78 8.78
C ALA A 537 39.29 35.91 9.99
N LEU A 538 40.03 34.81 10.14
CA LEU A 538 40.06 33.97 11.33
C LEU A 538 41.48 34.00 11.92
N THR A 539 41.60 34.20 13.25
CA THR A 539 42.87 34.34 13.94
C THR A 539 43.08 33.23 14.97
N ASP A 540 44.28 33.15 15.49
CA ASP A 540 44.72 32.15 16.48
C ASP A 540 43.68 31.91 17.58
N GLY A 541 43.34 30.64 17.81
CA GLY A 541 42.33 30.17 18.76
C GLY A 541 40.87 30.32 18.31
N GLN A 542 40.58 30.94 17.18
CA GLN A 542 39.21 31.10 16.69
C GLN A 542 38.70 29.84 15.99
N ALA A 543 37.47 29.44 16.33
CA ALA A 543 36.69 28.45 15.59
C ALA A 543 35.94 29.10 14.42
N GLY A 544 35.71 28.35 13.35
CA GLY A 544 34.96 28.82 12.20
C GLY A 544 34.86 27.78 11.08
N THR A 545 34.31 28.21 9.96
CA THR A 545 34.21 27.40 8.75
C THR A 545 34.90 28.08 7.58
N ILE A 546 35.77 27.36 6.89
CA ILE A 546 36.48 27.82 5.68
C ILE A 546 35.89 27.17 4.44
N PHE A 547 35.56 27.97 3.43
CA PHE A 547 35.13 27.54 2.10
C PHE A 547 36.24 27.86 1.10
N VAL A 548 36.46 26.91 0.17
CA VAL A 548 37.52 27.02 -0.84
C VAL A 548 36.99 26.62 -2.23
N ASP A 549 37.72 27.02 -3.29
CA ASP A 549 37.37 26.68 -4.69
C ASP A 549 37.46 25.18 -4.96
N GLU A 550 38.57 24.52 -4.52
CA GLU A 550 38.80 23.09 -4.69
C GLU A 550 39.19 22.46 -3.37
N THR A 551 38.68 21.25 -3.10
CA THR A 551 38.98 20.56 -1.84
C THR A 551 39.16 19.04 -2.03
N PRO A 552 40.19 18.45 -1.36
CA PRO A 552 40.36 17.01 -1.29
C PRO A 552 39.53 16.38 -0.13
N PHE A 553 38.91 17.19 0.73
CA PHE A 553 38.19 16.73 1.90
C PHE A 553 36.79 16.21 1.54
N TYR A 554 36.52 14.96 1.90
CA TYR A 554 35.21 14.35 1.76
C TYR A 554 34.26 14.90 2.82
N ALA A 555 33.14 15.46 2.40
CA ALA A 555 32.10 15.89 3.31
C ALA A 555 31.21 14.69 3.69
N THR A 556 30.68 14.69 4.92
CA THR A 556 29.74 13.62 5.37
C THR A 556 28.63 13.39 4.35
N GLY A 557 28.53 12.16 3.89
CA GLY A 557 27.56 11.76 2.87
C GLY A 557 27.56 10.26 2.62
N GLY A 558 26.39 9.71 2.18
CA GLY A 558 26.28 8.27 1.86
C GLY A 558 26.57 7.34 3.04
N GLY A 559 26.44 7.81 4.29
CA GLY A 559 26.77 7.04 5.49
C GLY A 559 28.25 7.11 5.89
N GLN A 560 29.13 7.66 5.05
CA GLN A 560 30.53 7.88 5.38
C GLN A 560 30.72 9.20 6.13
N HIS A 561 31.46 9.15 7.24
CA HIS A 561 31.85 10.32 8.04
C HIS A 561 32.85 11.19 7.28
N ALA A 562 32.86 12.49 7.58
CA ALA A 562 33.77 13.46 6.99
C ALA A 562 35.22 13.17 7.29
N ASP A 563 36.10 13.70 6.44
CA ASP A 563 37.51 13.70 6.70
C ASP A 563 37.89 14.70 7.76
N SER A 564 39.03 14.45 8.43
CA SER A 564 39.77 15.41 9.19
C SER A 564 41.11 15.72 8.51
N GLY A 565 41.76 16.78 8.93
CA GLY A 565 43.06 17.13 8.43
C GLY A 565 43.47 18.56 8.77
N VAL A 566 44.28 19.17 7.93
CA VAL A 566 44.81 20.52 8.15
C VAL A 566 44.70 21.37 6.89
N ILE A 567 44.45 22.66 7.09
CA ILE A 567 44.58 23.70 6.07
C ILE A 567 45.70 24.60 6.52
N THR A 568 46.73 24.82 5.68
CA THR A 568 47.89 25.63 5.99
C THR A 568 48.06 26.78 5.01
N CYS A 569 48.55 27.91 5.50
CA CYS A 569 49.09 29.00 4.70
C CYS A 569 50.51 29.35 5.18
N LYS A 570 51.12 30.38 4.59
CA LYS A 570 52.50 30.76 4.89
C LYS A 570 52.81 30.89 6.40
N ASP A 571 51.87 31.47 7.15
CA ASP A 571 52.04 31.79 8.56
C ASP A 571 50.91 31.27 9.45
N GLY A 572 50.05 30.37 8.94
CA GLY A 572 48.84 29.88 9.61
C GLY A 572 48.60 28.40 9.46
N GLU A 573 47.96 27.83 10.49
CA GLU A 573 47.49 26.45 10.53
C GLU A 573 46.06 26.39 11.09
N PHE A 574 45.15 25.68 10.38
CA PHE A 574 43.78 25.47 10.75
C PHE A 574 43.50 23.94 10.79
N ILE A 575 43.04 23.45 11.91
CA ILE A 575 42.67 22.06 12.08
C ILE A 575 41.22 21.86 11.57
N VAL A 576 41.04 20.97 10.61
CA VAL A 576 39.73 20.56 10.12
C VAL A 576 39.23 19.38 10.95
N GLU A 577 38.11 19.58 11.66
CA GLU A 577 37.49 18.59 12.54
C GLU A 577 36.30 17.90 11.87
N ASP A 578 35.57 18.64 11.03
CA ASP A 578 34.40 18.14 10.29
C ASP A 578 34.28 18.86 8.93
N VAL A 579 33.61 18.23 7.98
CA VAL A 579 33.34 18.78 6.64
C VAL A 579 31.90 18.55 6.25
N VAL A 580 31.23 19.63 5.87
CA VAL A 580 29.78 19.62 5.54
C VAL A 580 29.55 20.05 4.11
N LYS A 581 28.62 19.38 3.45
CA LYS A 581 28.14 19.73 2.11
C LYS A 581 26.78 20.43 2.19
N MET A 582 26.69 21.59 1.57
CA MET A 582 25.50 22.44 1.58
C MET A 582 24.80 22.49 0.21
N LEU A 583 23.60 23.01 0.18
CA LEU A 583 22.88 23.29 -1.05
C LEU A 583 23.69 24.23 -1.95
N GLY A 584 23.63 24.02 -3.27
CA GLY A 584 24.39 24.80 -4.25
C GLY A 584 25.84 24.36 -4.42
N GLY A 585 26.24 23.18 -3.89
CA GLY A 585 27.58 22.61 -4.13
C GLY A 585 28.69 23.19 -3.27
N LYS A 586 28.34 23.89 -2.18
CA LYS A 586 29.34 24.44 -1.19
C LYS A 586 29.83 23.34 -0.29
N ILE A 587 31.16 23.33 -0.01
CA ILE A 587 31.79 22.42 0.95
C ILE A 587 32.51 23.28 2.02
N GLY A 588 32.02 23.20 3.26
CA GLY A 588 32.57 23.95 4.40
C GLY A 588 33.44 23.08 5.30
N HIS A 589 34.62 23.55 5.61
CA HIS A 589 35.61 22.91 6.50
C HIS A 589 35.46 23.52 7.88
N ILE A 590 34.91 22.78 8.83
CA ILE A 590 34.65 23.23 10.21
C ILE A 590 35.86 22.88 11.05
N GLY A 591 36.34 23.85 11.88
CA GLY A 591 37.48 23.64 12.74
C GLY A 591 37.90 24.91 13.43
N HIS A 592 39.19 24.99 13.77
CA HIS A 592 39.75 26.14 14.47
C HIS A 592 41.20 26.45 14.04
N VAL A 593 41.59 27.72 14.16
CA VAL A 593 42.98 28.19 13.92
C VAL A 593 43.85 27.80 15.10
N THR A 594 44.87 27.00 14.88
CA THR A 594 45.87 26.64 15.91
C THR A 594 47.06 27.56 15.91
N LYS A 595 47.28 28.29 14.81
CA LYS A 595 48.40 29.23 14.68
C LYS A 595 48.10 30.23 13.56
N GLY A 596 48.40 31.48 13.82
CA GLY A 596 48.45 32.56 12.83
C GLY A 596 47.08 33.11 12.42
N MET A 597 46.91 33.41 11.15
CA MET A 597 45.68 34.05 10.64
C MET A 597 45.42 33.64 9.19
N PHE A 598 44.13 33.48 8.88
CA PHE A 598 43.61 33.24 7.53
C PHE A 598 42.73 34.42 7.10
N LYS A 599 42.77 34.76 5.82
CA LYS A 599 41.90 35.80 5.20
C LYS A 599 41.21 35.29 3.95
N VAL A 600 40.04 35.84 3.66
CA VAL A 600 39.37 35.61 2.38
C VAL A 600 40.33 36.02 1.26
N GLY A 601 40.47 35.12 0.27
CA GLY A 601 41.39 35.33 -0.86
C GLY A 601 42.79 34.74 -0.69
N ASP A 602 43.16 34.26 0.51
CA ASP A 602 44.44 33.58 0.72
C ASP A 602 44.53 32.28 -0.08
N THR A 603 45.74 31.99 -0.58
CA THR A 603 46.06 30.66 -1.11
C THR A 603 46.49 29.76 0.03
N VAL A 604 45.88 28.60 0.13
CA VAL A 604 46.07 27.63 1.20
C VAL A 604 46.33 26.24 0.63
N THR A 605 47.11 25.44 1.35
CA THR A 605 47.29 24.02 1.06
C THR A 605 46.39 23.21 2.00
N LEU A 606 45.52 22.40 1.42
CA LEU A 606 44.60 21.48 2.10
C LEU A 606 45.22 20.09 2.14
N SER A 607 45.35 19.49 3.32
CA SER A 607 45.94 18.15 3.50
C SER A 607 45.01 17.27 4.36
N VAL A 608 44.48 16.24 3.77
CA VAL A 608 43.61 15.25 4.45
C VAL A 608 44.45 14.33 5.34
N ASN A 609 43.89 13.91 6.49
CA ASN A 609 44.49 12.86 7.30
C ASN A 609 44.46 11.52 6.55
N LYS A 610 45.56 11.18 5.90
CA LYS A 610 45.72 10.03 5.01
C LYS A 610 45.41 8.70 5.69
N VAL A 611 45.80 8.56 6.98
CA VAL A 611 45.54 7.33 7.75
C VAL A 611 44.05 7.14 8.01
N GLN A 612 43.41 8.20 8.53
CA GLN A 612 41.96 8.14 8.80
C GLN A 612 41.14 7.91 7.53
N ARG A 613 41.50 8.60 6.42
CA ARG A 613 40.83 8.39 5.12
C ARG A 613 40.99 6.95 4.63
N ALA A 614 42.17 6.36 4.74
CA ALA A 614 42.45 5.00 4.32
C ALA A 614 41.60 3.98 5.13
N ASP A 615 41.50 4.15 6.45
CA ASP A 615 40.74 3.25 7.30
C ASP A 615 39.21 3.40 7.07
N THR A 616 38.73 4.65 6.91
CA THR A 616 37.33 4.91 6.53
C THR A 616 36.99 4.29 5.15
N ALA A 617 37.92 4.40 4.17
CA ALA A 617 37.70 3.80 2.83
C ALA A 617 37.62 2.27 2.86
N LYS A 618 38.45 1.61 3.73
CA LYS A 618 38.33 0.16 3.97
C LYS A 618 36.93 -0.22 4.54
N GLY A 619 36.48 0.55 5.55
CA GLY A 619 35.15 0.38 6.14
C GLY A 619 34.04 0.56 5.11
N HIS A 620 34.14 1.53 4.21
CA HIS A 620 33.19 1.75 3.13
C HIS A 620 33.15 0.56 2.16
N SER A 621 34.28 0.09 1.68
CA SER A 621 34.38 -1.09 0.82
C SER A 621 33.84 -2.34 1.52
N ALA A 622 34.17 -2.55 2.78
CA ALA A 622 33.64 -3.66 3.58
C ALA A 622 32.11 -3.61 3.72
N THR A 623 31.51 -2.42 3.76
CA THR A 623 30.05 -2.25 3.79
C THR A 623 29.39 -2.80 2.51
N HIS A 624 29.96 -2.60 1.33
CA HIS A 624 29.48 -3.18 0.07
C HIS A 624 29.62 -4.71 0.05
N LEU A 625 30.73 -5.23 0.55
CA LEU A 625 30.92 -6.68 0.67
C LEU A 625 29.90 -7.30 1.64
N LEU A 626 29.66 -6.64 2.77
CA LEU A 626 28.66 -7.04 3.76
C LEU A 626 27.25 -7.06 3.16
N GLN A 627 26.85 -6.01 2.45
CA GLN A 627 25.56 -5.95 1.75
C GLN A 627 25.39 -7.11 0.76
N LYS A 628 26.41 -7.37 -0.05
CA LYS A 628 26.37 -8.48 -1.02
C LYS A 628 26.31 -9.84 -0.34
N SER A 629 27.07 -10.07 0.72
CA SER A 629 27.08 -11.31 1.48
C SER A 629 25.74 -11.56 2.18
N LEU A 630 25.18 -10.53 2.84
CA LEU A 630 23.86 -10.61 3.46
C LEU A 630 22.76 -10.97 2.43
N ARG A 631 22.76 -10.34 1.25
CA ARG A 631 21.81 -10.68 0.18
C ARG A 631 21.99 -12.09 -0.35
N THR A 632 23.22 -12.58 -0.38
CA THR A 632 23.53 -13.94 -0.87
C THR A 632 23.05 -15.00 0.13
N VAL A 633 23.24 -14.77 1.43
CA VAL A 633 22.88 -15.74 2.50
C VAL A 633 21.40 -15.64 2.86
N LEU A 634 20.86 -14.44 3.00
CA LEU A 634 19.51 -14.21 3.54
C LEU A 634 18.45 -14.01 2.44
N GLY A 635 18.86 -13.59 1.24
CA GLY A 635 17.98 -13.35 0.11
C GLY A 635 17.89 -11.90 -0.35
N ASN A 636 17.28 -11.69 -1.53
CA ASN A 636 17.23 -10.39 -2.21
C ASN A 636 16.38 -9.32 -1.50
N HIS A 637 15.61 -9.68 -0.48
CA HIS A 637 14.83 -8.75 0.33
C HIS A 637 15.68 -7.90 1.28
N VAL A 638 16.96 -8.25 1.46
CA VAL A 638 17.89 -7.47 2.28
C VAL A 638 18.23 -6.18 1.56
N GLU A 639 17.68 -5.08 2.09
CA GLU A 639 17.91 -3.73 1.59
C GLU A 639 18.47 -2.85 2.71
N GLN A 640 19.33 -1.91 2.34
CA GLN A 640 19.89 -0.95 3.28
C GLN A 640 18.80 -0.04 3.85
N SER A 641 18.74 0.04 5.17
CA SER A 641 17.90 0.99 5.91
C SER A 641 18.70 2.16 6.48
N GLY A 642 20.00 1.96 6.70
CA GLY A 642 20.94 2.96 7.17
C GLY A 642 22.36 2.47 7.07
N SER A 643 23.31 3.41 7.07
CA SER A 643 24.74 3.12 7.08
C SER A 643 25.49 4.19 7.86
N TYR A 644 26.55 3.77 8.55
CA TYR A 644 27.50 4.66 9.22
C TYR A 644 28.89 4.05 9.11
N VAL A 645 29.84 4.82 8.59
CA VAL A 645 31.21 4.37 8.39
C VAL A 645 32.17 5.48 8.86
N ASP A 646 33.00 5.16 9.84
CA ASP A 646 34.13 5.99 10.29
C ASP A 646 35.45 5.20 10.28
N LYS A 647 36.53 5.81 10.80
CA LYS A 647 37.85 5.18 10.86
C LYS A 647 37.92 3.94 11.75
N ASP A 648 37.01 3.80 12.73
CA ASP A 648 37.08 2.79 13.78
C ASP A 648 36.04 1.65 13.57
N ARG A 649 34.92 1.97 12.88
CA ARG A 649 33.80 1.00 12.71
C ARG A 649 32.94 1.31 11.52
N LEU A 650 32.19 0.30 11.12
CA LEU A 650 31.01 0.44 10.26
C LEU A 650 29.76 -0.07 10.98
N ARG A 651 28.62 0.55 10.72
CA ARG A 651 27.30 0.06 11.04
C ARG A 651 26.48 -0.03 9.75
N PHE A 652 25.83 -1.15 9.55
CA PHE A 652 24.97 -1.36 8.40
C PHE A 652 23.61 -1.84 8.89
N ASP A 653 22.60 -0.99 8.77
CA ASP A 653 21.21 -1.29 9.13
C ASP A 653 20.50 -1.82 7.89
N PHE A 654 19.82 -2.93 7.99
CA PHE A 654 19.17 -3.59 6.85
C PHE A 654 17.81 -4.21 7.22
N SER A 655 16.98 -4.38 6.21
CA SER A 655 15.68 -5.01 6.36
C SER A 655 15.80 -6.54 6.45
N HIS A 656 15.31 -7.12 7.53
CA HIS A 656 15.13 -8.56 7.70
C HIS A 656 14.01 -8.83 8.71
N PHE A 657 13.34 -9.97 8.60
CA PHE A 657 12.14 -10.29 9.36
C PHE A 657 12.40 -11.07 10.65
N GLN A 658 13.64 -11.52 10.90
CA GLN A 658 14.03 -12.26 12.10
C GLN A 658 15.48 -11.94 12.49
N ALA A 659 15.89 -12.35 13.71
CA ALA A 659 17.32 -12.35 14.07
C ALA A 659 18.09 -13.38 13.23
N LEU A 660 19.32 -13.07 12.85
CA LEU A 660 20.19 -14.00 12.15
C LEU A 660 20.58 -15.16 13.07
N THR A 661 20.65 -16.36 12.50
CA THR A 661 21.19 -17.54 13.20
C THR A 661 22.71 -17.45 13.31
N ALA A 662 23.31 -18.24 14.19
CA ALA A 662 24.75 -18.31 14.33
C ALA A 662 25.43 -18.80 13.04
N GLU A 663 24.79 -19.71 12.33
CA GLU A 663 25.25 -20.27 11.05
C GLU A 663 25.20 -19.21 9.94
N GLU A 664 24.10 -18.44 9.84
CA GLU A 664 23.97 -17.35 8.87
C GLU A 664 25.04 -16.26 9.10
N LEU A 665 25.27 -15.88 10.38
CA LEU A 665 26.31 -14.94 10.74
C LEU A 665 27.70 -15.43 10.36
N ALA A 666 28.01 -16.69 10.66
CA ALA A 666 29.31 -17.29 10.33
C ALA A 666 29.54 -17.37 8.81
N GLU A 667 28.51 -17.67 8.02
CA GLU A 667 28.64 -17.71 6.55
C GLU A 667 28.80 -16.32 5.96
N VAL A 668 28.09 -15.31 6.45
CA VAL A 668 28.27 -13.90 6.04
C VAL A 668 29.69 -13.44 6.36
N GLU A 669 30.19 -13.67 7.58
CA GLU A 669 31.53 -13.32 8.02
C GLU A 669 32.60 -13.99 7.13
N LYS A 670 32.45 -15.28 6.88
CA LYS A 670 33.34 -16.06 6.00
C LYS A 670 33.39 -15.46 4.60
N MET A 671 32.24 -15.21 3.98
CA MET A 671 32.17 -14.63 2.63
C MET A 671 32.85 -13.27 2.54
N VAL A 672 32.61 -12.39 3.53
CA VAL A 672 33.25 -11.07 3.56
C VAL A 672 34.78 -11.21 3.67
N ASN A 673 35.27 -12.05 4.60
CA ASN A 673 36.70 -12.25 4.81
C ASN A 673 37.40 -12.91 3.60
N GLU A 674 36.73 -13.88 2.94
CA GLU A 674 37.25 -14.48 1.70
C GLU A 674 37.44 -13.43 0.60
N LYS A 675 36.47 -12.52 0.41
CA LYS A 675 36.57 -11.44 -0.59
C LYS A 675 37.61 -10.39 -0.23
N ILE A 676 37.82 -10.10 1.05
CA ILE A 676 38.92 -9.23 1.50
C ILE A 676 40.29 -9.90 1.20
N ALA A 677 40.40 -11.22 1.45
CA ALA A 677 41.65 -11.97 1.21
C ALA A 677 42.00 -12.09 -0.28
N GLU A 678 41.01 -12.02 -1.19
CA GLU A 678 41.26 -12.03 -2.64
C GLU A 678 41.93 -10.75 -3.16
N ASP A 679 41.99 -9.67 -2.37
CA ASP A 679 42.59 -8.38 -2.71
C ASP A 679 42.12 -7.82 -4.06
N LEU A 680 40.78 -7.78 -4.22
CA LEU A 680 40.14 -7.40 -5.47
C LEU A 680 40.30 -5.89 -5.76
N THR A 681 40.56 -5.57 -7.03
CA THR A 681 40.57 -4.18 -7.48
C THR A 681 39.16 -3.60 -7.45
N VAL A 682 38.97 -2.48 -6.74
CA VAL A 682 37.72 -1.72 -6.71
C VAL A 682 37.71 -0.72 -7.86
N SER A 683 36.69 -0.79 -8.71
CA SER A 683 36.43 0.21 -9.76
C SER A 683 35.05 0.84 -9.58
N THR A 684 34.93 2.10 -9.95
CA THR A 684 33.66 2.85 -9.87
C THR A 684 33.29 3.36 -11.26
N GLU A 685 32.08 3.06 -11.71
CA GLU A 685 31.52 3.56 -12.95
C GLU A 685 30.23 4.35 -12.67
N ILE A 686 30.09 5.51 -13.30
CA ILE A 686 28.85 6.30 -13.23
C ILE A 686 27.92 5.77 -14.34
N MET A 687 26.77 5.22 -13.92
CA MET A 687 25.74 4.70 -14.83
C MET A 687 24.53 5.66 -14.82
N SER A 688 23.91 5.81 -15.99
CA SER A 688 22.70 6.64 -16.17
C SER A 688 21.44 5.92 -15.73
#